data_c6de05404a19988c7dce9bcc95ef7d21
#
_entry.id   c6de05404a19988c7dce9bcc95ef7d21
#
_cell.length_a   1.000
_cell.length_b   1.000
_cell.length_c   1.000
_cell.angle_alpha   90.00
_cell.angle_beta   90.00
_cell.angle_gamma   90.00
#
_symmetry.space_group_name_H-M   'P 1'
#
loop_
_entity.id
_entity.type
_entity.pdbx_description
1 polymer ?
#
loop_
_entity_poly.entity_id
_entity_poly.type
_entity_poly.pdbx_seq_one_letter_code
_entity_poly.pdbx_strand_id
1 'polypeptide(L)'
;MAETKGTLSINSDNIFPIIKKWLYSDHDIFFRELISNGCDAITKLKKLDMMGEYNFPEGHKNKVEVILDPEKKTLKFIDTGLGMTADEVEKYITQIAFSGATQFLEQYKDKTEGDQIIGHFGLGFYSAFMVADEVTIDTLSYKEGAEPVHWTCDGGTEYTMATGTKETVGTEITLFLNEESTEFANEYRAREIIEKYCSFMPTEIFLSVEGAEQEFETIPEDQVKDDDVVVEHIHEDAKTEEKENEDGTKETIKVSPAKDLVKINKRPVSLSDTHPLWNKRPNECTDEEYKNFYHKVFHDFKEPLFWIHLNMDYPFNLKGILYFPQINTEYDSIEGTIKLYNNQVFIADNIKEVIPEFLMLLKGVIDCPDLPLNVSRSALQNDGFVKKISDYITKKVADKLTGMCKTDRESYEKYWDDISPFIKFGFIRDQKFADKIKDYILFKNMEHKYVTLSDLVPAPANDDDVTTLYYITDEVQQSQYINMFKEQNMDAVILNHNIDSAFITQIEQQNQHIKFKRIDADVEDALKEDVDEKELDEIKTSLTDLFRKTLNKENLEVHVEKLKDAKISSIITLSEESRRMQDMMKMYAMPGMDPNMFGAPAQVLTLNANNTLVKYLFEHGDADNAKIICEQLYDLAMLSHTTLAPEEMTKFVQRSNEIMEMIAKF
;
A
#
# COMPACT_ATOMS: atom_id res chain seq x y z
N MET A 1 42.30 45.65 -2.40
CA MET A 1 41.93 45.02 -3.70
C MET A 1 40.71 45.78 -4.23
N ALA A 2 40.75 46.18 -5.49
CA ALA A 2 39.61 46.83 -6.14
C ALA A 2 38.50 45.76 -6.30
N GLU A 3 37.25 46.14 -6.06
CA GLU A 3 36.06 45.29 -6.24
C GLU A 3 35.94 44.93 -7.74
N THR A 4 36.15 43.66 -8.08
CA THR A 4 35.99 43.18 -9.46
C THR A 4 34.66 42.45 -9.56
N LYS A 5 33.74 42.97 -10.35
CA LYS A 5 32.47 42.30 -10.69
C LYS A 5 32.73 41.44 -11.94
N GLY A 6 32.41 40.15 -11.83
CA GLY A 6 32.46 39.20 -12.93
C GLY A 6 31.19 38.35 -13.00
N THR A 7 30.86 37.78 -14.14
CA THR A 7 29.79 36.77 -14.30
C THR A 7 30.39 35.38 -14.20
N LEU A 8 29.65 34.44 -13.59
CA LEU A 8 30.01 33.01 -13.63
C LEU A 8 29.86 32.51 -15.07
N SER A 9 30.83 31.75 -15.55
CA SER A 9 30.77 31.07 -16.86
C SER A 9 30.66 29.57 -16.64
N ILE A 10 29.88 28.91 -17.50
CA ILE A 10 29.68 27.47 -17.50
C ILE A 10 30.52 26.90 -18.64
N ASN A 11 31.30 25.85 -18.34
CA ASN A 11 32.05 25.08 -19.35
C ASN A 11 31.23 23.83 -19.70
N SER A 12 30.73 23.75 -20.94
CA SER A 12 29.90 22.64 -21.44
C SER A 12 30.62 21.29 -21.41
N ASP A 13 31.94 21.28 -21.66
CA ASP A 13 32.74 20.05 -21.62
C ASP A 13 32.76 19.36 -20.25
N ASN A 14 32.58 20.11 -19.18
CA ASN A 14 32.54 19.59 -17.82
C ASN A 14 31.12 19.27 -17.34
N ILE A 15 30.10 19.97 -17.83
CA ILE A 15 28.72 19.79 -17.43
C ILE A 15 28.08 18.56 -18.08
N PHE A 16 28.37 18.32 -19.35
CA PHE A 16 27.75 17.26 -20.13
C PHE A 16 28.03 15.85 -19.55
N PRO A 17 29.27 15.51 -19.15
CA PRO A 17 29.53 14.25 -18.44
C PRO A 17 28.78 14.11 -17.09
N ILE A 18 28.56 15.24 -16.40
CA ILE A 18 27.79 15.23 -15.14
C ILE A 18 26.32 14.92 -15.41
N ILE A 19 25.71 15.52 -16.43
CA ILE A 19 24.35 15.27 -16.85
C ILE A 19 24.18 13.80 -17.25
N LYS A 20 25.07 13.27 -18.09
CA LYS A 20 25.05 11.87 -18.53
C LYS A 20 25.13 10.87 -17.37
N LYS A 21 25.92 11.14 -16.35
CA LYS A 21 26.28 10.14 -15.33
C LYS A 21 25.59 10.31 -13.99
N TRP A 22 25.13 11.52 -13.66
CA TRP A 22 24.72 11.85 -12.29
C TRP A 22 23.36 12.53 -12.18
N LEU A 23 22.73 12.93 -13.29
CA LEU A 23 21.44 13.63 -13.25
C LEU A 23 20.29 12.68 -12.90
N TYR A 24 20.38 11.45 -13.37
CA TYR A 24 19.34 10.43 -13.16
C TYR A 24 19.96 9.15 -12.60
N SER A 25 19.30 8.54 -11.63
CA SER A 25 19.70 7.26 -11.02
C SER A 25 19.37 6.06 -11.90
N ASP A 26 18.26 6.13 -12.65
CA ASP A 26 17.78 5.06 -13.50
C ASP A 26 17.91 5.42 -14.99
N HIS A 27 18.50 4.53 -15.78
CA HIS A 27 18.70 4.77 -17.20
C HIS A 27 17.40 4.74 -18.00
N ASP A 28 16.37 4.00 -17.57
CA ASP A 28 15.08 3.88 -18.24
C ASP A 28 14.25 5.19 -18.26
N ILE A 29 14.66 6.18 -17.50
CA ILE A 29 13.96 7.46 -17.33
C ILE A 29 13.90 8.28 -18.63
N PHE A 30 14.78 8.03 -19.60
CA PHE A 30 14.77 8.74 -20.87
C PHE A 30 13.45 8.52 -21.65
N PHE A 31 12.81 7.36 -21.53
CA PHE A 31 11.48 7.14 -22.10
C PHE A 31 10.48 8.17 -21.57
N ARG A 32 10.42 8.32 -20.24
CA ARG A 32 9.54 9.30 -19.61
C ARG A 32 9.81 10.71 -20.10
N GLU A 33 11.06 11.12 -20.15
CA GLU A 33 11.44 12.48 -20.50
C GLU A 33 11.14 12.80 -21.97
N LEU A 34 11.48 11.89 -22.91
CA LEU A 34 11.22 12.12 -24.34
C LEU A 34 9.73 12.06 -24.66
N ILE A 35 8.98 11.11 -24.10
CA ILE A 35 7.52 11.02 -24.29
C ILE A 35 6.84 12.25 -23.68
N SER A 36 7.27 12.69 -22.49
CA SER A 36 6.72 13.92 -21.86
C SER A 36 6.94 15.16 -22.73
N ASN A 37 8.12 15.29 -23.34
CA ASN A 37 8.40 16.40 -24.25
C ASN A 37 7.47 16.38 -25.48
N GLY A 38 7.20 15.20 -26.05
CA GLY A 38 6.21 15.02 -27.12
C GLY A 38 4.79 15.41 -26.69
N CYS A 39 4.37 14.95 -25.50
CA CYS A 39 3.07 15.32 -24.93
C CYS A 39 2.94 16.83 -24.71
N ASP A 40 4.01 17.49 -24.25
CA ASP A 40 4.03 18.94 -24.06
C ASP A 40 3.95 19.70 -25.41
N ALA A 41 4.65 19.21 -26.43
CA ALA A 41 4.60 19.78 -27.77
C ALA A 41 3.17 19.69 -28.36
N ILE A 42 2.50 18.55 -28.19
CA ILE A 42 1.12 18.33 -28.60
C ILE A 42 0.15 19.21 -27.80
N THR A 43 0.33 19.30 -26.48
CA THR A 43 -0.51 20.14 -25.61
C THR A 43 -0.42 21.62 -26.00
N LYS A 44 0.77 22.10 -26.32
CA LYS A 44 0.98 23.47 -26.81
C LYS A 44 0.28 23.69 -28.14
N LEU A 45 0.36 22.74 -29.09
CA LEU A 45 -0.31 22.85 -30.39
C LEU A 45 -1.82 22.82 -30.25
N LYS A 46 -2.39 21.97 -29.39
CA LYS A 46 -3.82 21.98 -29.05
C LYS A 46 -4.28 23.36 -28.50
N LYS A 47 -3.46 23.98 -27.65
CA LYS A 47 -3.77 25.30 -27.11
C LYS A 47 -3.78 26.39 -28.21
N LEU A 48 -2.85 26.33 -29.18
CA LEU A 48 -2.83 27.24 -30.32
C LEU A 48 -4.05 27.07 -31.22
N ASP A 49 -4.50 25.82 -31.45
CA ASP A 49 -5.72 25.52 -32.18
C ASP A 49 -6.97 26.11 -31.47
N MET A 50 -7.10 25.87 -30.14
CA MET A 50 -8.19 26.45 -29.35
C MET A 50 -8.22 27.97 -29.35
N MET A 51 -7.07 28.63 -29.53
CA MET A 51 -6.96 30.10 -29.65
C MET A 51 -7.17 30.62 -31.08
N GLY A 52 -7.30 29.72 -32.07
CA GLY A 52 -7.43 30.07 -33.48
C GLY A 52 -6.11 30.53 -34.12
N GLU A 53 -4.96 30.26 -33.49
CA GLU A 53 -3.62 30.56 -34.02
C GLU A 53 -3.06 29.41 -34.88
N TYR A 54 -3.73 28.26 -34.87
CA TYR A 54 -3.46 27.08 -35.69
C TYR A 54 -4.79 26.37 -36.01
N ASN A 55 -4.82 25.56 -37.06
CA ASN A 55 -5.94 24.67 -37.36
C ASN A 55 -5.41 23.31 -37.74
N PHE A 56 -5.85 22.27 -37.04
CA PHE A 56 -5.46 20.90 -37.36
C PHE A 56 -5.95 20.50 -38.77
N PRO A 57 -5.13 19.81 -39.56
CA PRO A 57 -5.58 19.18 -40.79
C PRO A 57 -6.72 18.16 -40.53
N GLU A 58 -7.58 17.96 -41.53
CA GLU A 58 -8.65 16.97 -41.45
C GLU A 58 -8.06 15.56 -41.22
N GLY A 59 -8.58 14.82 -40.23
CA GLY A 59 -8.07 13.49 -39.86
C GLY A 59 -6.83 13.49 -38.98
N HIS A 60 -6.34 14.64 -38.52
CA HIS A 60 -5.18 14.71 -37.63
C HIS A 60 -5.45 13.98 -36.32
N LYS A 61 -4.50 13.11 -35.88
CA LYS A 61 -4.52 12.42 -34.57
C LYS A 61 -3.34 12.87 -33.74
N ASN A 62 -3.62 13.35 -32.54
CA ASN A 62 -2.59 13.72 -31.58
C ASN A 62 -2.04 12.46 -30.90
N LYS A 63 -0.79 12.08 -31.17
CA LYS A 63 -0.16 10.88 -30.66
C LYS A 63 1.34 11.01 -30.48
N VAL A 64 1.89 10.18 -29.63
CA VAL A 64 3.32 9.89 -29.58
C VAL A 64 3.53 8.43 -29.99
N GLU A 65 4.45 8.22 -30.92
CA GLU A 65 4.81 6.89 -31.41
C GLU A 65 6.24 6.56 -30.98
N VAL A 66 6.44 5.38 -30.39
CA VAL A 66 7.76 4.82 -30.10
C VAL A 66 7.99 3.66 -31.03
N ILE A 67 9.01 3.72 -31.87
CA ILE A 67 9.34 2.69 -32.86
C ILE A 67 10.71 2.10 -32.53
N LEU A 68 10.75 0.78 -32.38
CA LEU A 68 11.96 0.01 -32.12
C LEU A 68 12.49 -0.59 -33.41
N ASP A 69 13.78 -0.49 -33.66
CA ASP A 69 14.48 -1.27 -34.67
C ASP A 69 15.59 -2.10 -34.00
N PRO A 70 15.31 -3.36 -33.64
CA PRO A 70 16.31 -4.21 -32.97
C PRO A 70 17.54 -4.52 -33.82
N GLU A 71 17.39 -4.55 -35.18
CA GLU A 71 18.48 -4.84 -36.08
C GLU A 71 19.47 -3.68 -36.16
N LYS A 72 18.95 -2.46 -36.25
CA LYS A 72 19.80 -1.24 -36.27
C LYS A 72 20.13 -0.72 -34.86
N LYS A 73 19.55 -1.32 -33.83
CA LYS A 73 19.69 -0.87 -32.43
C LYS A 73 19.25 0.60 -32.27
N THR A 74 18.12 0.97 -32.88
CA THR A 74 17.59 2.33 -32.82
C THR A 74 16.24 2.37 -32.12
N LEU A 75 15.99 3.50 -31.44
CA LEU A 75 14.70 3.88 -30.87
C LEU A 75 14.29 5.22 -31.47
N LYS A 76 13.07 5.31 -31.98
CA LYS A 76 12.49 6.54 -32.48
C LYS A 76 11.34 6.98 -31.60
N PHE A 77 11.30 8.27 -31.26
CA PHE A 77 10.21 8.93 -30.58
C PHE A 77 9.62 9.97 -31.51
N ILE A 78 8.39 9.80 -31.92
CA ILE A 78 7.71 10.65 -32.92
C ILE A 78 6.52 11.30 -32.26
N ASP A 79 6.46 12.63 -32.24
CA ASP A 79 5.31 13.39 -31.79
C ASP A 79 4.66 14.16 -32.94
N THR A 80 3.35 14.36 -32.82
CA THR A 80 2.53 15.20 -33.71
C THR A 80 2.31 16.59 -33.16
N GLY A 81 3.28 17.12 -32.37
CA GLY A 81 3.24 18.41 -31.73
C GLY A 81 3.65 19.56 -32.65
N LEU A 82 3.98 20.71 -32.04
CA LEU A 82 4.23 21.93 -32.78
C LEU A 82 5.52 21.96 -33.61
N GLY A 83 6.42 20.98 -33.47
CA GLY A 83 7.71 20.98 -34.16
C GLY A 83 8.58 22.18 -33.82
N MET A 84 9.73 22.33 -34.51
CA MET A 84 10.69 23.42 -34.27
C MET A 84 11.25 23.97 -35.56
N THR A 85 11.49 25.29 -35.61
CA THR A 85 12.32 25.94 -36.63
C THR A 85 13.81 25.79 -36.30
N ALA A 86 14.73 26.09 -37.21
CA ALA A 86 16.16 26.05 -36.98
C ALA A 86 16.60 26.89 -35.77
N ASP A 87 16.07 28.10 -35.65
CA ASP A 87 16.35 28.99 -34.50
C ASP A 87 15.82 28.42 -33.18
N GLU A 88 14.68 27.70 -33.24
CA GLU A 88 14.10 27.04 -32.07
C GLU A 88 14.91 25.80 -31.66
N VAL A 89 15.44 25.03 -32.61
CA VAL A 89 16.36 23.92 -32.32
C VAL A 89 17.61 24.47 -31.66
N GLU A 90 18.23 25.52 -32.21
CA GLU A 90 19.39 26.16 -31.59
C GLU A 90 19.11 26.68 -30.19
N LYS A 91 17.90 27.20 -29.94
CA LYS A 91 17.53 27.77 -28.65
C LYS A 91 17.13 26.73 -27.61
N TYR A 92 16.34 25.70 -27.99
CA TYR A 92 15.74 24.78 -27.03
C TYR A 92 16.48 23.45 -26.89
N ILE A 93 17.27 23.07 -27.89
CA ILE A 93 18.04 21.81 -27.92
C ILE A 93 19.51 22.04 -27.59
N THR A 94 20.10 23.14 -28.08
CA THR A 94 21.55 23.34 -27.88
C THR A 94 21.89 24.15 -26.62
N GLN A 95 20.91 24.85 -26.02
CA GLN A 95 21.12 25.57 -24.76
C GLN A 95 20.71 24.73 -23.58
N ILE A 96 21.70 24.17 -22.87
CA ILE A 96 21.49 23.33 -21.68
C ILE A 96 20.73 24.13 -20.60
N ALA A 97 19.71 23.50 -19.97
CA ALA A 97 18.88 24.07 -18.92
C ALA A 97 18.00 25.28 -19.39
N PHE A 98 17.71 25.38 -20.66
CA PHE A 98 16.75 26.34 -21.21
C PHE A 98 15.43 25.64 -21.55
N SER A 99 14.33 26.07 -20.90
CA SER A 99 13.01 25.49 -21.13
C SER A 99 12.08 26.43 -21.91
N GLY A 100 11.61 25.98 -23.06
CA GLY A 100 10.58 26.68 -23.83
C GLY A 100 9.20 26.68 -23.16
N ALA A 101 9.01 25.87 -22.11
CA ALA A 101 7.76 25.82 -21.34
C ALA A 101 7.49 27.13 -20.59
N THR A 102 8.50 27.66 -19.90
CA THR A 102 8.41 28.92 -19.14
C THR A 102 8.04 30.08 -20.06
N GLN A 103 8.69 30.17 -21.21
CA GLN A 103 8.43 31.23 -22.19
C GLN A 103 7.01 31.10 -22.75
N PHE A 104 6.53 29.93 -23.06
CA PHE A 104 5.16 29.70 -23.53
C PHE A 104 4.14 30.06 -22.45
N LEU A 105 4.35 29.68 -21.21
CA LEU A 105 3.47 30.03 -20.09
C LEU A 105 3.42 31.55 -19.85
N GLU A 106 4.55 32.24 -19.93
CA GLU A 106 4.60 33.71 -19.81
C GLU A 106 3.86 34.43 -20.95
N GLN A 107 4.01 33.95 -22.19
CA GLN A 107 3.36 34.53 -23.37
C GLN A 107 1.84 34.36 -23.34
N TYR A 108 1.33 33.27 -22.77
CA TYR A 108 -0.10 32.90 -22.77
C TYR A 108 -0.74 32.94 -21.39
N LYS A 109 -0.10 33.54 -20.38
CA LYS A 109 -0.52 33.56 -18.96
C LYS A 109 -1.96 33.99 -18.72
N ASP A 110 -2.45 34.99 -19.52
CA ASP A 110 -3.81 35.51 -19.37
C ASP A 110 -4.88 34.73 -20.14
N LYS A 111 -4.50 33.73 -20.93
CA LYS A 111 -5.39 32.99 -21.83
C LYS A 111 -5.51 31.51 -21.51
N THR A 112 -4.67 31.00 -20.63
CA THR A 112 -4.64 29.56 -20.31
C THR A 112 -4.53 29.32 -18.82
N GLU A 113 -5.32 28.42 -18.28
CA GLU A 113 -5.03 27.80 -16.97
C GLU A 113 -3.71 27.05 -17.10
N GLY A 114 -2.67 27.51 -16.36
CA GLY A 114 -1.26 27.27 -16.64
C GLY A 114 -0.70 25.85 -16.44
N ASP A 115 -1.51 24.87 -16.05
CA ASP A 115 -1.00 23.77 -15.24
C ASP A 115 -0.81 22.43 -15.96
N GLN A 116 -0.86 22.40 -17.30
CA GLN A 116 -0.78 21.14 -18.06
C GLN A 116 0.57 20.87 -18.74
N ILE A 117 1.58 21.71 -18.55
CA ILE A 117 2.91 21.49 -19.14
C ILE A 117 3.78 20.73 -18.13
N ILE A 118 4.37 19.63 -18.61
CA ILE A 118 5.12 18.69 -17.79
C ILE A 118 6.59 19.14 -17.61
N GLY A 119 7.24 19.61 -18.68
CA GLY A 119 8.67 19.94 -18.73
C GLY A 119 9.00 21.36 -18.32
N HIS A 120 9.69 21.55 -17.18
CA HIS A 120 10.07 22.89 -16.67
C HIS A 120 11.57 23.20 -16.68
N PHE A 121 12.46 22.18 -16.71
CA PHE A 121 13.86 22.38 -16.42
C PHE A 121 14.79 22.44 -17.65
N GLY A 122 14.33 22.03 -18.83
CA GLY A 122 15.14 22.02 -20.06
C GLY A 122 16.34 21.05 -20.03
N LEU A 123 16.24 19.98 -19.22
CA LEU A 123 17.29 18.98 -19.08
C LEU A 123 16.84 17.56 -19.50
N GLY A 124 15.53 17.33 -19.60
CA GLY A 124 14.98 15.99 -19.88
C GLY A 124 15.47 15.39 -21.21
N PHE A 125 15.59 16.19 -22.26
CA PHE A 125 16.12 15.73 -23.55
C PHE A 125 17.49 15.09 -23.45
N TYR A 126 18.37 15.64 -22.61
CA TYR A 126 19.76 15.15 -22.50
C TYR A 126 19.87 13.76 -21.85
N SER A 127 18.79 13.24 -21.27
CA SER A 127 18.74 11.84 -20.80
C SER A 127 18.93 10.83 -21.95
N ALA A 128 18.62 11.22 -23.19
CA ALA A 128 18.86 10.43 -24.40
C ALA A 128 20.34 10.00 -24.53
N PHE A 129 21.27 10.88 -24.16
CA PHE A 129 22.71 10.61 -24.24
C PHE A 129 23.22 9.69 -23.12
N MET A 130 22.41 9.27 -22.20
CA MET A 130 22.78 8.22 -21.24
C MET A 130 22.81 6.85 -21.90
N VAL A 131 21.99 6.66 -22.96
CA VAL A 131 21.71 5.37 -23.58
C VAL A 131 22.09 5.33 -25.06
N ALA A 132 22.43 6.47 -25.68
CA ALA A 132 22.74 6.58 -27.11
C ALA A 132 24.14 7.15 -27.34
N ASP A 133 24.81 6.60 -28.35
CA ASP A 133 26.10 7.14 -28.86
C ASP A 133 25.84 8.31 -29.82
N GLU A 134 24.68 8.33 -30.49
CA GLU A 134 24.29 9.39 -31.41
C GLU A 134 22.78 9.63 -31.26
N VAL A 135 22.38 10.90 -31.37
CA VAL A 135 20.97 11.33 -31.35
C VAL A 135 20.72 12.22 -32.57
N THR A 136 19.67 11.91 -33.32
CA THR A 136 19.22 12.77 -34.42
C THR A 136 17.83 13.31 -34.14
N ILE A 137 17.53 14.51 -34.61
CA ILE A 137 16.23 15.17 -34.57
C ILE A 137 15.84 15.59 -35.97
N ASP A 138 14.70 15.11 -36.45
CA ASP A 138 14.03 15.57 -37.66
C ASP A 138 12.73 16.28 -37.25
N THR A 139 12.60 17.57 -37.58
CA THR A 139 11.47 18.37 -37.09
C THR A 139 10.98 19.35 -38.16
N LEU A 140 9.63 19.57 -38.16
CA LEU A 140 8.98 20.59 -38.97
C LEU A 140 8.02 21.40 -38.12
N SER A 141 8.25 22.70 -38.03
CA SER A 141 7.41 23.60 -37.23
C SER A 141 6.02 23.83 -37.85
N TYR A 142 4.99 24.04 -36.99
CA TYR A 142 3.64 24.41 -37.39
C TYR A 142 3.56 25.80 -38.06
N LYS A 143 4.60 26.60 -37.98
CA LYS A 143 4.62 27.97 -38.50
C LYS A 143 4.60 27.95 -40.01
N GLU A 144 3.76 28.83 -40.60
CA GLU A 144 3.63 28.92 -42.05
C GLU A 144 4.98 29.26 -42.72
N GLY A 145 5.36 28.49 -43.74
CA GLY A 145 6.62 28.66 -44.45
C GLY A 145 7.86 28.17 -43.74
N ALA A 146 7.72 27.42 -42.63
CA ALA A 146 8.87 26.81 -41.95
C ALA A 146 9.51 25.71 -42.83
N GLU A 147 10.85 25.66 -42.84
CA GLU A 147 11.62 24.63 -43.50
C GLU A 147 11.88 23.49 -42.52
N PRO A 148 11.88 22.20 -42.95
CA PRO A 148 12.25 21.09 -42.11
C PRO A 148 13.71 21.14 -41.71
N VAL A 149 14.00 20.70 -40.46
CA VAL A 149 15.37 20.76 -39.88
C VAL A 149 15.79 19.34 -39.50
N HIS A 150 17.05 19.02 -39.87
CA HIS A 150 17.75 17.83 -39.41
C HIS A 150 18.91 18.26 -38.50
N TRP A 151 18.95 17.73 -37.27
CA TRP A 151 20.00 17.99 -36.29
C TRP A 151 20.62 16.68 -35.82
N THR A 152 21.93 16.64 -35.61
CA THR A 152 22.67 15.43 -35.16
C THR A 152 23.72 15.80 -34.14
N CYS A 153 23.86 14.98 -33.08
CA CYS A 153 24.91 15.10 -32.07
C CYS A 153 25.37 13.69 -31.61
N ASP A 154 26.67 13.47 -31.53
CA ASP A 154 27.27 12.23 -31.03
C ASP A 154 27.47 12.16 -29.51
N GLY A 155 26.79 13.03 -28.80
CA GLY A 155 26.90 13.12 -27.34
C GLY A 155 28.16 13.84 -26.85
N GLY A 156 28.86 14.53 -27.73
CA GLY A 156 29.89 15.53 -27.44
C GLY A 156 29.29 16.93 -27.28
N THR A 157 30.14 17.94 -27.42
CA THR A 157 29.73 19.36 -27.37
C THR A 157 29.45 19.94 -28.74
N GLU A 158 29.73 19.19 -29.81
CA GLU A 158 29.52 19.58 -31.19
C GLU A 158 28.25 18.97 -31.75
N TYR A 159 27.55 19.70 -32.60
CA TYR A 159 26.39 19.24 -33.34
C TYR A 159 26.45 19.69 -34.79
N THR A 160 25.71 19.02 -35.65
CA THR A 160 25.46 19.45 -37.02
C THR A 160 24.00 19.75 -37.24
N MET A 161 23.66 20.75 -38.03
CA MET A 161 22.33 21.11 -38.41
C MET A 161 22.22 21.38 -39.90
N ALA A 162 21.21 20.81 -40.57
CA ALA A 162 20.97 20.91 -42.00
C ALA A 162 19.49 20.99 -42.30
N THR A 163 19.13 21.29 -43.55
CA THR A 163 17.73 21.15 -44.01
C THR A 163 17.31 19.67 -43.96
N GLY A 164 16.22 19.39 -43.31
CA GLY A 164 15.65 18.05 -43.16
C GLY A 164 14.76 17.65 -44.32
N THR A 165 14.12 16.48 -44.19
CA THR A 165 13.21 15.90 -45.19
C THR A 165 11.81 15.64 -44.63
N LYS A 166 11.52 16.05 -43.38
CA LYS A 166 10.23 15.81 -42.73
C LYS A 166 9.12 16.62 -43.42
N GLU A 167 8.05 15.94 -43.81
CA GLU A 167 6.93 16.54 -44.56
C GLU A 167 5.73 16.92 -43.66
N THR A 168 5.65 16.34 -42.47
CA THR A 168 4.55 16.55 -41.51
C THR A 168 5.01 17.33 -40.30
N VAL A 169 4.13 18.21 -39.76
CA VAL A 169 4.37 18.96 -38.54
C VAL A 169 4.60 18.00 -37.36
N GLY A 170 5.61 18.30 -36.52
CA GLY A 170 5.99 17.51 -35.37
C GLY A 170 7.47 17.23 -35.31
N THR A 171 7.91 16.39 -34.37
CA THR A 171 9.31 16.07 -34.14
C THR A 171 9.52 14.55 -34.12
N GLU A 172 10.60 14.08 -34.72
CA GLU A 172 11.11 12.72 -34.63
C GLU A 172 12.50 12.77 -34.00
N ILE A 173 12.71 12.04 -32.90
CA ILE A 173 13.98 11.89 -32.21
C ILE A 173 14.42 10.44 -32.37
N THR A 174 15.57 10.21 -33.04
CA THR A 174 16.15 8.86 -33.19
C THR A 174 17.36 8.71 -32.31
N LEU A 175 17.37 7.68 -31.48
CA LEU A 175 18.49 7.29 -30.62
C LEU A 175 19.20 6.09 -31.23
N PHE A 176 20.52 6.21 -31.45
CA PHE A 176 21.39 5.09 -31.81
C PHE A 176 21.96 4.54 -30.52
N LEU A 177 21.43 3.42 -30.04
CA LEU A 177 21.75 2.87 -28.73
C LEU A 177 23.21 2.42 -28.64
N ASN A 178 23.86 2.76 -27.52
CA ASN A 178 25.17 2.23 -27.18
C ASN A 178 25.09 0.73 -26.80
N GLU A 179 26.25 0.06 -26.72
CA GLU A 179 26.31 -1.39 -26.47
C GLU A 179 25.70 -1.79 -25.11
N GLU A 180 25.84 -0.94 -24.09
CA GLU A 180 25.32 -1.21 -22.72
C GLU A 180 23.79 -1.06 -22.64
N SER A 181 23.17 -0.35 -23.59
CA SER A 181 21.75 0.01 -23.58
C SER A 181 20.90 -0.73 -24.60
N THR A 182 21.42 -1.79 -25.20
CA THR A 182 20.69 -2.58 -26.22
C THR A 182 19.45 -3.29 -25.68
N GLU A 183 19.32 -3.45 -24.37
CA GLU A 183 18.11 -3.96 -23.72
C GLU A 183 16.86 -3.14 -24.05
N PHE A 184 17.00 -1.83 -24.28
CA PHE A 184 15.90 -0.95 -24.61
C PHE A 184 15.35 -1.10 -26.04
N ALA A 185 16.07 -1.80 -26.94
CA ALA A 185 15.55 -2.20 -28.25
C ALA A 185 14.65 -3.44 -28.20
N ASN A 186 14.37 -3.97 -26.99
CA ASN A 186 13.45 -5.08 -26.77
C ASN A 186 12.02 -4.57 -26.51
N GLU A 187 11.02 -5.10 -27.26
CA GLU A 187 9.62 -4.66 -27.14
C GLU A 187 9.05 -4.82 -25.73
N TYR A 188 9.30 -5.96 -25.08
CA TYR A 188 8.78 -6.21 -23.74
C TYR A 188 9.35 -5.23 -22.72
N ARG A 189 10.65 -4.93 -22.83
CA ARG A 189 11.31 -3.97 -21.94
C ARG A 189 10.82 -2.55 -22.18
N ALA A 190 10.70 -2.12 -23.43
CA ALA A 190 10.17 -0.81 -23.77
C ALA A 190 8.72 -0.65 -23.30
N ARG A 191 7.88 -1.68 -23.50
CA ARG A 191 6.48 -1.70 -23.04
C ARG A 191 6.39 -1.57 -21.52
N GLU A 192 7.16 -2.36 -20.77
CA GLU A 192 7.21 -2.30 -19.30
C GLU A 192 7.55 -0.89 -18.81
N ILE A 193 8.53 -0.24 -19.43
CA ILE A 193 8.96 1.11 -19.05
C ILE A 193 7.89 2.15 -19.38
N ILE A 194 7.28 2.09 -20.58
CA ILE A 194 6.21 2.99 -20.98
C ILE A 194 5.01 2.82 -20.06
N GLU A 195 4.62 1.59 -19.75
CA GLU A 195 3.54 1.30 -18.80
C GLU A 195 3.87 1.80 -17.39
N LYS A 196 5.12 1.70 -16.93
CA LYS A 196 5.55 2.20 -15.62
C LYS A 196 5.39 3.72 -15.51
N TYR A 197 5.90 4.47 -16.49
CA TYR A 197 6.00 5.94 -16.39
C TYR A 197 4.88 6.70 -17.07
N CYS A 198 4.28 6.15 -18.13
CA CYS A 198 3.48 6.88 -19.09
C CYS A 198 2.02 6.41 -19.19
N SER A 199 1.60 5.40 -18.38
CA SER A 199 0.26 4.78 -18.46
C SER A 199 -0.91 5.75 -18.41
N PHE A 200 -0.72 6.93 -17.85
CA PHE A 200 -1.79 7.92 -17.67
C PHE A 200 -1.49 9.27 -18.30
N MET A 201 -0.47 9.33 -19.18
CA MET A 201 -0.17 10.59 -19.87
C MET A 201 -1.34 11.07 -20.74
N PRO A 202 -1.50 12.40 -20.92
CA PRO A 202 -2.70 13.00 -21.54
C PRO A 202 -2.75 12.88 -23.07
N THR A 203 -1.85 12.10 -23.66
CA THR A 203 -1.75 11.85 -25.10
C THR A 203 -1.63 10.35 -25.33
N GLU A 204 -2.27 9.85 -26.40
CA GLU A 204 -2.12 8.44 -26.80
C GLU A 204 -0.68 8.10 -27.18
N ILE A 205 -0.18 7.00 -26.65
CA ILE A 205 1.20 6.52 -26.84
C ILE A 205 1.14 5.14 -27.46
N PHE A 206 1.79 4.97 -28.60
CA PHE A 206 1.84 3.73 -29.33
C PHE A 206 3.28 3.19 -29.39
N LEU A 207 3.40 1.87 -29.28
CA LEU A 207 4.67 1.16 -29.39
C LEU A 207 4.59 0.19 -30.57
N SER A 208 5.59 0.22 -31.44
CA SER A 208 5.72 -0.69 -32.58
C SER A 208 7.17 -1.10 -32.81
N VAL A 209 7.35 -2.20 -33.55
CA VAL A 209 8.67 -2.70 -33.95
C VAL A 209 8.80 -2.57 -35.46
N GLU A 210 9.88 -1.94 -35.94
CA GLU A 210 10.17 -1.77 -37.36
C GLU A 210 10.31 -3.14 -38.03
N GLY A 211 9.61 -3.34 -39.15
CA GLY A 211 9.66 -4.62 -39.89
C GLY A 211 8.91 -5.79 -39.26
N ALA A 212 8.15 -5.56 -38.16
CA ALA A 212 7.31 -6.63 -37.60
C ALA A 212 6.27 -7.11 -38.61
N GLU A 213 5.96 -8.40 -38.55
CA GLU A 213 4.88 -8.98 -39.39
C GLU A 213 3.52 -8.36 -39.02
N GLN A 214 2.73 -8.02 -40.06
CA GLN A 214 1.43 -7.44 -39.83
C GLN A 214 0.51 -8.44 -39.13
N GLU A 215 0.07 -8.10 -37.94
CA GLU A 215 -0.95 -8.86 -37.21
C GLU A 215 -2.36 -8.51 -37.70
N PHE A 216 -3.26 -9.47 -37.53
CA PHE A 216 -4.66 -9.33 -37.93
C PHE A 216 -5.58 -9.61 -36.75
N GLU A 217 -6.74 -8.96 -36.76
CA GLU A 217 -7.83 -9.27 -35.83
C GLU A 217 -9.14 -9.46 -36.59
N THR A 218 -10.04 -10.29 -36.06
CA THR A 218 -11.35 -10.55 -36.65
C THR A 218 -12.41 -9.91 -35.73
N ILE A 219 -13.17 -9.00 -36.29
CA ILE A 219 -14.21 -8.24 -35.58
C ILE A 219 -15.57 -8.42 -36.28
N PRO A 220 -16.71 -8.19 -35.57
CA PRO A 220 -18.02 -8.07 -36.20
C PRO A 220 -18.04 -6.93 -37.24
N GLU A 221 -18.76 -7.14 -38.35
CA GLU A 221 -18.82 -6.16 -39.44
C GLU A 221 -19.38 -4.81 -39.02
N ASP A 222 -20.27 -4.78 -38.04
CA ASP A 222 -20.84 -3.56 -37.43
C ASP A 222 -19.85 -2.77 -36.56
N GLN A 223 -18.67 -3.32 -36.24
CA GLN A 223 -17.60 -2.70 -35.46
C GLN A 223 -16.45 -2.16 -36.31
N VAL A 224 -16.54 -2.28 -37.65
CA VAL A 224 -15.54 -1.74 -38.59
C VAL A 224 -15.62 -0.20 -38.56
N LYS A 225 -14.46 0.43 -38.45
CA LYS A 225 -14.31 1.91 -38.47
C LYS A 225 -13.81 2.36 -39.85
N ASP A 226 -13.99 3.65 -40.14
CA ASP A 226 -13.58 4.26 -41.43
C ASP A 226 -12.07 4.16 -41.72
N ASP A 227 -11.26 4.06 -40.66
CA ASP A 227 -9.80 3.98 -40.72
C ASP A 227 -9.25 2.52 -40.69
N ASP A 228 -10.12 1.51 -40.61
CA ASP A 228 -9.71 0.12 -40.60
C ASP A 228 -9.32 -0.35 -42.03
N VAL A 229 -8.20 -1.05 -42.10
CA VAL A 229 -7.80 -1.74 -43.35
C VAL A 229 -8.40 -3.11 -43.36
N VAL A 230 -9.47 -3.27 -44.14
CA VAL A 230 -10.18 -4.55 -44.31
C VAL A 230 -9.37 -5.47 -45.22
N VAL A 231 -9.08 -6.67 -44.75
CA VAL A 231 -8.32 -7.72 -45.46
C VAL A 231 -9.25 -8.76 -46.05
N GLU A 232 -10.28 -9.19 -45.31
CA GLU A 232 -11.16 -10.28 -45.69
C GLU A 232 -12.52 -10.15 -44.97
N HIS A 233 -13.61 -10.48 -45.71
CA HIS A 233 -14.93 -10.64 -45.11
C HIS A 233 -15.18 -12.13 -44.86
N ILE A 234 -15.60 -12.49 -43.65
CA ILE A 234 -15.82 -13.87 -43.21
C ILE A 234 -17.28 -14.04 -42.82
N HIS A 235 -17.98 -14.93 -43.51
CA HIS A 235 -19.35 -15.31 -43.15
C HIS A 235 -19.33 -16.63 -42.38
N GLU A 236 -19.76 -16.63 -41.14
CA GLU A 236 -19.96 -17.85 -40.35
C GLU A 236 -21.44 -18.23 -40.34
N ASP A 237 -21.73 -19.38 -40.90
CA ASP A 237 -23.09 -19.95 -40.89
C ASP A 237 -23.55 -20.26 -39.44
N ALA A 238 -24.85 -20.20 -39.22
CA ALA A 238 -25.45 -20.57 -37.95
C ALA A 238 -25.11 -22.02 -37.56
N LYS A 239 -24.50 -22.20 -36.39
CA LYS A 239 -24.24 -23.55 -35.84
C LYS A 239 -25.52 -24.12 -35.26
N THR A 240 -25.88 -25.32 -35.74
CA THR A 240 -27.02 -26.09 -35.26
C THR A 240 -26.53 -27.42 -34.69
N GLU A 241 -27.04 -27.79 -33.52
CA GLU A 241 -26.83 -29.12 -32.92
C GLU A 241 -28.15 -29.89 -32.92
N GLU A 242 -28.08 -31.18 -33.28
CA GLU A 242 -29.19 -32.10 -33.13
C GLU A 242 -29.26 -32.61 -31.68
N LYS A 243 -30.32 -32.30 -30.97
CA LYS A 243 -30.60 -32.85 -29.65
C LYS A 243 -31.68 -33.91 -29.77
N GLU A 244 -31.38 -35.11 -29.30
CA GLU A 244 -32.33 -36.20 -29.23
C GLU A 244 -33.16 -36.06 -27.92
N ASN A 245 -34.46 -35.91 -28.07
CA ASN A 245 -35.37 -35.82 -26.92
C ASN A 245 -35.66 -37.24 -26.37
N GLU A 246 -36.17 -37.31 -25.13
CA GLU A 246 -36.43 -38.58 -24.44
C GLU A 246 -37.49 -39.49 -25.17
N ASP A 247 -38.21 -38.94 -26.14
CA ASP A 247 -39.17 -39.64 -26.96
C ASP A 247 -38.57 -40.14 -28.30
N GLY A 248 -37.26 -39.99 -28.54
CA GLY A 248 -36.57 -40.41 -29.73
C GLY A 248 -36.70 -39.46 -30.92
N THR A 249 -37.30 -38.28 -30.76
CA THR A 249 -37.34 -37.26 -31.81
C THR A 249 -36.10 -36.38 -31.77
N LYS A 250 -35.55 -36.11 -32.97
CA LYS A 250 -34.41 -35.20 -33.12
C LYS A 250 -34.89 -33.78 -33.38
N GLU A 251 -34.52 -32.87 -32.54
CA GLU A 251 -34.76 -31.45 -32.69
C GLU A 251 -33.46 -30.71 -33.00
N THR A 252 -33.47 -29.91 -34.06
CA THR A 252 -32.29 -29.10 -34.42
C THR A 252 -32.35 -27.78 -33.69
N ILE A 253 -31.47 -27.61 -32.68
CA ILE A 253 -31.38 -26.40 -31.89
C ILE A 253 -30.28 -25.50 -32.50
N LYS A 254 -30.62 -24.22 -32.73
CA LYS A 254 -29.62 -23.23 -33.14
C LYS A 254 -28.76 -22.87 -31.89
N VAL A 255 -27.49 -23.23 -31.92
CA VAL A 255 -26.51 -22.96 -30.86
C VAL A 255 -25.91 -21.57 -30.99
N SER A 256 -25.70 -21.09 -32.22
CA SER A 256 -25.29 -19.70 -32.47
C SER A 256 -25.93 -19.17 -33.77
N PRO A 257 -26.32 -17.89 -33.84
CA PRO A 257 -26.77 -17.26 -35.07
C PRO A 257 -25.61 -17.13 -36.08
N ALA A 258 -25.94 -17.00 -37.34
CA ALA A 258 -24.96 -16.59 -38.36
C ALA A 258 -24.35 -15.24 -38.00
N LYS A 259 -23.05 -15.09 -38.24
CA LYS A 259 -22.30 -13.86 -37.94
C LYS A 259 -21.49 -13.43 -39.16
N ASP A 260 -21.60 -12.17 -39.50
CA ASP A 260 -20.72 -11.54 -40.48
C ASP A 260 -19.54 -10.91 -39.74
N LEU A 261 -18.35 -11.40 -40.01
CA LEU A 261 -17.10 -10.99 -39.41
C LEU A 261 -16.19 -10.39 -40.48
N VAL A 262 -15.31 -9.50 -40.06
CA VAL A 262 -14.34 -8.88 -40.96
C VAL A 262 -12.95 -9.04 -40.33
N LYS A 263 -12.03 -9.54 -41.13
CA LYS A 263 -10.60 -9.58 -40.79
C LYS A 263 -9.99 -8.25 -41.20
N ILE A 264 -9.46 -7.52 -40.20
CA ILE A 264 -8.78 -6.24 -40.39
C ILE A 264 -7.33 -6.33 -39.93
N ASN A 265 -6.51 -5.36 -40.36
CA ASN A 265 -5.23 -5.17 -39.73
C ASN A 265 -5.47 -4.88 -38.26
N LYS A 266 -4.74 -5.55 -37.36
CA LYS A 266 -4.86 -5.32 -35.90
C LYS A 266 -4.67 -3.86 -35.60
N ARG A 267 -5.63 -3.29 -34.90
CA ARG A 267 -5.59 -1.87 -34.50
C ARG A 267 -4.44 -1.64 -33.52
N PRO A 268 -3.66 -0.56 -33.65
CA PRO A 268 -2.69 -0.20 -32.63
C PRO A 268 -3.43 0.14 -31.32
N VAL A 269 -2.91 -0.42 -30.21
CA VAL A 269 -3.47 -0.18 -28.89
C VAL A 269 -2.62 0.87 -28.16
N SER A 270 -3.26 1.93 -27.69
CA SER A 270 -2.57 2.94 -26.86
C SER A 270 -2.16 2.33 -25.53
N LEU A 271 -0.92 2.57 -25.11
CA LEU A 271 -0.37 2.18 -23.82
C LEU A 271 -0.73 3.20 -22.70
N SER A 272 -1.27 4.37 -23.06
CA SER A 272 -1.71 5.39 -22.13
C SER A 272 -3.24 5.46 -22.05
N ASP A 273 -3.74 5.67 -20.83
CA ASP A 273 -5.13 6.03 -20.54
C ASP A 273 -5.20 7.54 -20.35
N THR A 274 -5.62 8.23 -21.37
CA THR A 274 -5.62 9.70 -21.41
C THR A 274 -6.66 10.34 -20.48
N HIS A 275 -7.60 9.55 -19.97
CA HIS A 275 -8.69 9.99 -19.09
C HIS A 275 -8.75 9.13 -17.82
N PRO A 276 -7.72 9.19 -16.97
CA PRO A 276 -7.67 8.35 -15.78
C PRO A 276 -8.86 8.61 -14.84
N LEU A 277 -9.29 7.58 -14.14
CA LEU A 277 -10.50 7.61 -13.30
C LEU A 277 -10.49 8.74 -12.27
N TRP A 278 -9.32 9.09 -11.72
CA TRP A 278 -9.21 10.18 -10.74
C TRP A 278 -9.48 11.59 -11.29
N ASN A 279 -9.54 11.76 -12.60
CA ASN A 279 -9.91 13.02 -13.23
C ASN A 279 -11.43 13.22 -13.32
N LYS A 280 -12.21 12.14 -13.24
CA LYS A 280 -13.68 12.23 -13.17
C LYS A 280 -14.12 12.77 -11.81
N ARG A 281 -15.33 13.29 -11.76
CA ARG A 281 -15.94 13.66 -10.47
C ARG A 281 -16.42 12.39 -9.75
N PRO A 282 -16.35 12.33 -8.40
CA PRO A 282 -16.77 11.14 -7.64
C PRO A 282 -18.22 10.69 -7.94
N ASN A 283 -19.12 11.62 -8.22
CA ASN A 283 -20.52 11.35 -8.54
C ASN A 283 -20.77 10.86 -9.98
N GLU A 284 -19.76 10.87 -10.82
CA GLU A 284 -19.78 10.36 -12.19
C GLU A 284 -19.17 8.97 -12.31
N CYS A 285 -18.60 8.45 -11.22
CA CYS A 285 -17.94 7.15 -11.17
C CYS A 285 -18.85 6.09 -10.54
N THR A 286 -18.82 4.89 -11.10
CA THR A 286 -19.49 3.71 -10.54
C THR A 286 -18.54 2.87 -9.69
N ASP A 287 -19.09 2.05 -8.80
CA ASP A 287 -18.30 1.12 -7.98
C ASP A 287 -17.50 0.13 -8.84
N GLU A 288 -18.06 -0.28 -9.97
CA GLU A 288 -17.39 -1.17 -10.93
C GLU A 288 -16.17 -0.49 -11.58
N GLU A 289 -16.27 0.79 -11.94
CA GLU A 289 -15.14 1.55 -12.47
C GLU A 289 -14.01 1.67 -11.44
N TYR A 290 -14.33 1.89 -10.14
CA TYR A 290 -13.32 1.91 -9.08
C TYR A 290 -12.62 0.56 -8.91
N LYS A 291 -13.37 -0.54 -8.92
CA LYS A 291 -12.81 -1.90 -8.79
C LYS A 291 -11.95 -2.27 -10.01
N ASN A 292 -12.43 -2.00 -11.22
CA ASN A 292 -11.68 -2.25 -12.45
C ASN A 292 -10.39 -1.43 -12.50
N PHE A 293 -10.46 -0.17 -12.08
CA PHE A 293 -9.28 0.69 -11.96
C PHE A 293 -8.27 0.15 -10.95
N TYR A 294 -8.74 -0.32 -9.79
CA TYR A 294 -7.89 -0.95 -8.77
C TYR A 294 -7.15 -2.18 -9.32
N HIS A 295 -7.86 -3.10 -9.96
CA HIS A 295 -7.25 -4.29 -10.56
C HIS A 295 -6.25 -3.94 -11.67
N LYS A 296 -6.59 -2.95 -12.52
CA LYS A 296 -5.72 -2.48 -13.61
C LYS A 296 -4.40 -1.91 -13.08
N VAL A 297 -4.44 -1.11 -12.01
CA VAL A 297 -3.26 -0.37 -11.52
C VAL A 297 -2.39 -1.19 -10.58
N PHE A 298 -2.99 -2.03 -9.74
CA PHE A 298 -2.28 -2.75 -8.67
C PHE A 298 -2.11 -4.24 -8.95
N HIS A 299 -2.72 -4.77 -10.01
CA HIS A 299 -2.69 -6.19 -10.36
C HIS A 299 -3.07 -7.10 -9.19
N ASP A 300 -3.93 -6.60 -8.29
CA ASP A 300 -4.42 -7.31 -7.14
C ASP A 300 -5.68 -8.09 -7.52
N PHE A 301 -5.73 -9.38 -7.19
CA PHE A 301 -6.88 -10.24 -7.49
C PHE A 301 -8.02 -10.10 -6.47
N LYS A 302 -7.74 -9.52 -5.30
CA LYS A 302 -8.74 -9.25 -4.27
C LYS A 302 -9.42 -7.91 -4.53
N GLU A 303 -10.70 -7.81 -4.21
CA GLU A 303 -11.41 -6.54 -4.27
C GLU A 303 -11.00 -5.64 -3.10
N PRO A 304 -10.93 -4.31 -3.30
CA PRO A 304 -10.75 -3.38 -2.20
C PRO A 304 -12.01 -3.34 -1.33
N LEU A 305 -11.84 -3.11 -0.02
CA LEU A 305 -12.94 -2.99 0.92
C LEU A 305 -13.81 -1.75 0.62
N PHE A 306 -13.15 -0.63 0.41
CA PHE A 306 -13.73 0.65 0.00
C PHE A 306 -12.62 1.60 -0.48
N TRP A 307 -13.01 2.80 -0.92
CA TRP A 307 -12.08 3.81 -1.45
C TRP A 307 -12.46 5.22 -1.03
N ILE A 308 -11.49 6.11 -1.22
CA ILE A 308 -11.63 7.56 -1.03
C ILE A 308 -11.20 8.23 -2.32
N HIS A 309 -12.12 8.88 -3.01
CA HIS A 309 -11.81 9.72 -4.15
C HIS A 309 -11.44 11.12 -3.65
N LEU A 310 -10.18 11.51 -3.88
CA LEU A 310 -9.64 12.81 -3.53
C LEU A 310 -9.83 13.77 -4.70
N ASN A 311 -10.39 14.93 -4.43
CA ASN A 311 -10.51 16.02 -5.40
C ASN A 311 -10.44 17.34 -4.65
N MET A 312 -9.42 18.14 -4.92
CA MET A 312 -9.21 19.45 -4.32
C MET A 312 -8.54 20.39 -5.32
N ASP A 313 -9.14 21.55 -5.51
CA ASP A 313 -8.66 22.57 -6.45
C ASP A 313 -7.96 23.75 -5.73
N TYR A 314 -8.21 23.94 -4.44
CA TYR A 314 -7.62 25.01 -3.64
C TYR A 314 -7.38 24.57 -2.19
N PRO A 315 -6.25 24.87 -1.53
CA PRO A 315 -5.16 25.78 -1.94
C PRO A 315 -4.09 25.15 -2.86
N PHE A 316 -4.28 23.91 -3.28
CA PHE A 316 -3.42 23.19 -4.24
C PHE A 316 -4.27 22.19 -5.01
N ASN A 317 -3.86 21.91 -6.26
CA ASN A 317 -4.51 20.89 -7.07
C ASN A 317 -4.07 19.51 -6.61
N LEU A 318 -5.03 18.70 -6.16
CA LEU A 318 -4.77 17.32 -5.78
C LEU A 318 -5.96 16.45 -6.16
N LYS A 319 -5.70 15.46 -6.98
CA LYS A 319 -6.66 14.43 -7.38
C LYS A 319 -6.10 13.06 -7.02
N GLY A 320 -6.96 12.09 -6.83
CA GLY A 320 -6.48 10.75 -6.54
C GLY A 320 -7.55 9.81 -6.02
N ILE A 321 -7.19 8.55 -5.89
CA ILE A 321 -8.06 7.54 -5.30
C ILE A 321 -7.21 6.70 -4.35
N LEU A 322 -7.62 6.65 -3.10
CA LEU A 322 -7.03 5.78 -2.09
C LEU A 322 -7.95 4.59 -1.84
N TYR A 323 -7.39 3.40 -1.83
CA TYR A 323 -8.08 2.14 -1.61
C TYR A 323 -7.65 1.51 -0.29
N PHE A 324 -8.60 0.99 0.45
CA PHE A 324 -8.36 0.12 1.58
C PHE A 324 -8.35 -1.33 1.06
N PRO A 325 -7.19 -1.98 0.96
CA PRO A 325 -7.10 -3.36 0.52
C PRO A 325 -7.59 -4.30 1.61
N GLN A 326 -8.03 -5.49 1.24
CA GLN A 326 -8.23 -6.58 2.19
C GLN A 326 -6.86 -7.13 2.59
N ILE A 327 -6.47 -6.93 3.86
CA ILE A 327 -5.17 -7.33 4.40
C ILE A 327 -5.30 -8.73 5.00
N ASN A 328 -4.52 -9.68 4.51
CA ASN A 328 -4.36 -10.97 5.17
C ASN A 328 -3.08 -10.92 6.02
N THR A 329 -3.23 -10.62 7.31
CA THR A 329 -2.12 -10.40 8.25
C THR A 329 -1.21 -11.61 8.47
N GLU A 330 -1.62 -12.81 8.03
CA GLU A 330 -0.84 -14.04 8.21
C GLU A 330 0.21 -14.27 7.11
N TYR A 331 0.00 -13.74 5.89
CA TYR A 331 0.81 -14.09 4.71
C TYR A 331 1.23 -12.92 3.82
N ASP A 332 0.59 -11.76 3.92
CA ASP A 332 0.88 -10.63 3.05
C ASP A 332 1.90 -9.68 3.71
N SER A 333 2.90 -9.24 2.96
CA SER A 333 3.70 -8.08 3.34
C SER A 333 2.75 -6.89 3.49
N ILE A 334 2.76 -6.25 4.66
CA ILE A 334 1.83 -5.16 5.03
C ILE A 334 2.17 -3.86 4.27
N GLU A 335 2.89 -3.92 3.16
CA GLU A 335 3.25 -2.75 2.38
C GLU A 335 2.23 -2.52 1.27
N GLY A 336 1.45 -1.46 1.42
CA GLY A 336 0.65 -0.90 0.35
C GLY A 336 1.51 -0.19 -0.70
N THR A 337 0.88 0.27 -1.77
CA THR A 337 1.56 1.02 -2.82
C THR A 337 0.74 2.25 -3.17
N ILE A 338 1.26 3.43 -2.85
CA ILE A 338 0.68 4.71 -3.28
C ILE A 338 1.56 5.32 -4.36
N LYS A 339 1.04 5.33 -5.58
CA LYS A 339 1.70 5.87 -6.76
C LYS A 339 1.49 7.37 -6.84
N LEU A 340 2.58 8.14 -6.91
CA LEU A 340 2.54 9.59 -7.03
C LEU A 340 2.73 10.01 -8.48
N TYR A 341 1.86 10.87 -8.95
CA TYR A 341 1.88 11.48 -10.27
C TYR A 341 1.98 13.00 -10.16
N ASN A 342 2.50 13.63 -11.19
CA ASN A 342 2.47 15.07 -11.41
C ASN A 342 2.04 15.33 -12.86
N ASN A 343 0.90 15.93 -13.06
CA ASN A 343 0.29 16.06 -14.39
C ASN A 343 0.19 14.73 -15.13
N GLN A 344 -0.31 13.69 -14.45
CA GLN A 344 -0.49 12.32 -14.99
C GLN A 344 0.84 11.60 -15.35
N VAL A 345 2.00 12.18 -15.02
CA VAL A 345 3.31 11.54 -15.18
C VAL A 345 3.73 10.88 -13.88
N PHE A 346 4.08 9.62 -13.92
CA PHE A 346 4.53 8.89 -12.75
C PHE A 346 5.87 9.45 -12.21
N ILE A 347 5.90 9.67 -10.91
CA ILE A 347 7.06 10.19 -10.19
C ILE A 347 7.77 9.08 -9.42
N ALA A 348 7.08 8.50 -8.45
CA ALA A 348 7.60 7.42 -7.62
C ALA A 348 6.47 6.78 -6.79
N ASP A 349 6.79 5.67 -6.14
CA ASP A 349 5.93 5.00 -5.17
C ASP A 349 6.28 5.43 -3.73
N ASN A 350 5.27 5.47 -2.86
CA ASN A 350 5.40 5.58 -1.40
C ASN A 350 6.34 6.68 -0.89
N ILE A 351 6.23 7.88 -1.46
CA ILE A 351 7.06 9.02 -1.04
C ILE A 351 6.68 9.47 0.37
N LYS A 352 7.56 9.22 1.36
CA LYS A 352 7.33 9.46 2.80
C LYS A 352 7.07 10.93 3.15
N GLU A 353 7.57 11.84 2.35
CA GLU A 353 7.38 13.27 2.53
C GLU A 353 5.92 13.69 2.29
N VAL A 354 5.23 13.04 1.34
CA VAL A 354 3.82 13.31 0.98
C VAL A 354 2.87 12.41 1.74
N ILE A 355 3.21 11.13 1.86
CA ILE A 355 2.33 10.11 2.41
C ILE A 355 2.75 9.81 3.84
N PRO A 356 1.91 10.10 4.86
CA PRO A 356 2.17 9.66 6.22
C PRO A 356 2.46 8.16 6.30
N GLU A 357 3.42 7.78 7.15
CA GLU A 357 3.90 6.40 7.26
C GLU A 357 2.75 5.40 7.49
N PHE A 358 1.77 5.75 8.31
CA PHE A 358 0.64 4.87 8.59
C PHE A 358 -0.33 4.70 7.40
N LEU A 359 -0.32 5.62 6.43
CA LEU A 359 -1.10 5.51 5.20
C LEU A 359 -0.43 4.65 4.13
N MET A 360 0.85 4.29 4.30
CA MET A 360 1.57 3.42 3.37
C MET A 360 1.09 1.97 3.36
N LEU A 361 0.14 1.61 4.23
CA LEU A 361 -0.59 0.35 4.17
C LEU A 361 -1.70 0.35 3.11
N LEU A 362 -2.08 1.52 2.60
CA LEU A 362 -3.09 1.68 1.57
C LEU A 362 -2.51 1.48 0.17
N LYS A 363 -3.37 1.17 -0.79
CA LYS A 363 -3.06 1.27 -2.21
C LYS A 363 -3.74 2.50 -2.77
N GLY A 364 -3.08 3.19 -3.72
CA GLY A 364 -3.70 4.39 -4.26
C GLY A 364 -2.89 5.07 -5.35
N VAL A 365 -3.51 6.07 -5.93
CA VAL A 365 -2.91 7.01 -6.88
C VAL A 365 -3.17 8.41 -6.38
N ILE A 366 -2.17 9.26 -6.46
CA ILE A 366 -2.25 10.69 -6.13
C ILE A 366 -1.59 11.46 -7.26
N ASP A 367 -2.32 12.39 -7.84
CA ASP A 367 -1.83 13.32 -8.85
C ASP A 367 -1.89 14.74 -8.30
N CYS A 368 -0.74 15.39 -8.19
CA CYS A 368 -0.63 16.74 -7.68
C CYS A 368 0.34 17.56 -8.53
N PRO A 369 -0.17 18.40 -9.45
CA PRO A 369 0.65 19.27 -10.31
C PRO A 369 1.54 20.25 -9.55
N ASP A 370 1.10 20.71 -8.37
CA ASP A 370 1.78 21.74 -7.57
C ASP A 370 2.96 21.18 -6.72
N LEU A 371 3.31 19.90 -6.88
CA LEU A 371 4.40 19.31 -6.09
C LEU A 371 5.75 19.93 -6.43
N PRO A 372 6.52 20.37 -5.44
CA PRO A 372 7.87 20.90 -5.63
C PRO A 372 8.86 19.77 -5.93
N LEU A 373 8.99 19.41 -7.19
CA LEU A 373 9.89 18.35 -7.65
C LEU A 373 11.32 18.87 -7.83
N ASN A 374 12.30 18.02 -7.57
CA ASN A 374 13.68 18.28 -7.99
C ASN A 374 13.81 18.18 -9.52
N VAL A 375 14.98 18.50 -10.03
CA VAL A 375 15.28 18.50 -11.49
C VAL A 375 15.06 17.13 -12.13
N SER A 376 15.42 16.04 -11.43
CA SER A 376 15.24 14.66 -11.89
C SER A 376 13.84 14.11 -11.65
N ARG A 377 12.96 14.89 -11.00
CA ARG A 377 11.61 14.46 -10.56
C ARG A 377 11.59 13.18 -9.71
N SER A 378 12.73 12.81 -9.13
CA SER A 378 12.87 11.59 -8.32
C SER A 378 12.73 11.85 -6.82
N ALA A 379 12.76 13.11 -6.39
CA ALA A 379 12.61 13.49 -5.00
C ALA A 379 11.90 14.83 -4.85
N LEU A 380 11.28 15.05 -3.70
CA LEU A 380 10.62 16.28 -3.32
C LEU A 380 11.58 17.21 -2.58
N GLN A 381 11.42 18.50 -2.78
CA GLN A 381 12.02 19.49 -1.89
C GLN A 381 11.18 19.51 -0.60
N ASN A 382 11.84 19.34 0.54
CA ASN A 382 11.18 19.34 1.84
C ASN A 382 10.68 20.76 2.16
N ASP A 383 9.42 20.99 1.93
CA ASP A 383 8.78 22.29 2.07
C ASP A 383 7.49 22.13 2.89
N GLY A 384 7.08 23.23 3.54
CA GLY A 384 5.85 23.29 4.32
C GLY A 384 4.57 23.03 3.49
N PHE A 385 4.66 23.08 2.17
CA PHE A 385 3.59 22.74 1.23
C PHE A 385 3.32 21.24 1.21
N VAL A 386 4.36 20.41 1.14
CA VAL A 386 4.26 18.94 1.16
C VAL A 386 3.57 18.46 2.45
N LYS A 387 3.89 19.09 3.59
CA LYS A 387 3.22 18.81 4.86
C LYS A 387 1.73 19.13 4.82
N LYS A 388 1.30 20.19 4.13
CA LYS A 388 -0.14 20.51 4.00
C LYS A 388 -0.89 19.45 3.20
N ILE A 389 -0.25 18.88 2.16
CA ILE A 389 -0.83 17.77 1.39
C ILE A 389 -1.00 16.56 2.31
N SER A 390 0.03 16.18 3.04
CA SER A 390 0.01 15.07 4.00
C SER A 390 -1.10 15.24 5.05
N ASP A 391 -1.21 16.42 5.66
CA ASP A 391 -2.27 16.76 6.63
C ASP A 391 -3.68 16.66 6.00
N TYR A 392 -3.84 17.07 4.74
CA TYR A 392 -5.11 16.98 4.02
C TYR A 392 -5.52 15.53 3.76
N ILE A 393 -4.59 14.71 3.28
CA ILE A 393 -4.84 13.28 3.04
C ILE A 393 -5.24 12.61 4.35
N THR A 394 -4.48 12.81 5.43
CA THR A 394 -4.79 12.31 6.78
C THR A 394 -6.21 12.69 7.21
N LYS A 395 -6.56 13.97 7.01
CA LYS A 395 -7.91 14.46 7.35
C LYS A 395 -9.00 13.73 6.55
N LYS A 396 -8.82 13.57 5.24
CA LYS A 396 -9.82 12.90 4.38
C LYS A 396 -10.00 11.43 4.74
N VAL A 397 -8.91 10.74 5.09
CA VAL A 397 -8.97 9.36 5.58
C VAL A 397 -9.75 9.29 6.89
N ALA A 398 -9.43 10.13 7.87
CA ALA A 398 -10.16 10.19 9.13
C ALA A 398 -11.64 10.52 8.93
N ASP A 399 -11.97 11.52 8.07
CA ASP A 399 -13.34 11.93 7.77
C ASP A 399 -14.14 10.78 7.11
N LYS A 400 -13.53 9.98 6.22
CA LYS A 400 -14.18 8.80 5.62
C LYS A 400 -14.49 7.73 6.66
N LEU A 401 -13.52 7.37 7.49
CA LEU A 401 -13.68 6.35 8.54
C LEU A 401 -14.74 6.75 9.56
N THR A 402 -14.67 7.99 10.06
CA THR A 402 -15.67 8.52 11.02
C THR A 402 -17.04 8.65 10.39
N GLY A 403 -17.11 9.02 9.12
CA GLY A 403 -18.35 9.06 8.34
C GLY A 403 -18.99 7.68 8.23
N MET A 404 -18.24 6.65 7.84
CA MET A 404 -18.72 5.26 7.75
C MET A 404 -19.25 4.77 9.12
N CYS A 405 -18.50 5.00 10.19
CA CYS A 405 -18.95 4.61 11.53
C CYS A 405 -20.28 5.23 11.92
N LYS A 406 -20.59 6.46 11.45
CA LYS A 406 -21.84 7.18 11.75
C LYS A 406 -23.00 6.80 10.84
N THR A 407 -22.75 6.61 9.56
CA THR A 407 -23.81 6.49 8.53
C THR A 407 -24.02 5.08 8.03
N ASP A 408 -23.01 4.21 8.18
CA ASP A 408 -23.01 2.82 7.72
C ASP A 408 -22.21 1.95 8.69
N ARG A 409 -22.74 1.86 9.91
CA ARG A 409 -22.11 1.14 11.02
C ARG A 409 -21.92 -0.34 10.72
N GLU A 410 -22.83 -0.96 9.99
CA GLU A 410 -22.78 -2.38 9.62
C GLU A 410 -21.57 -2.68 8.74
N SER A 411 -21.35 -1.89 7.69
CA SER A 411 -20.16 -2.04 6.84
C SER A 411 -18.87 -1.71 7.60
N TYR A 412 -18.90 -0.73 8.50
CA TYR A 412 -17.73 -0.36 9.31
C TYR A 412 -17.32 -1.51 10.25
N GLU A 413 -18.26 -2.16 10.90
CA GLU A 413 -18.02 -3.34 11.74
C GLU A 413 -17.53 -4.54 10.92
N LYS A 414 -18.12 -4.77 9.74
CA LYS A 414 -17.71 -5.84 8.83
C LYS A 414 -16.24 -5.71 8.39
N TYR A 415 -15.78 -4.48 8.20
CA TYR A 415 -14.41 -4.21 7.75
C TYR A 415 -13.43 -4.01 8.92
N TRP A 416 -13.91 -3.97 10.16
CA TRP A 416 -13.11 -3.57 11.31
C TRP A 416 -11.87 -4.43 11.51
N ASP A 417 -11.99 -5.74 11.39
CA ASP A 417 -10.86 -6.64 11.61
C ASP A 417 -9.73 -6.40 10.59
N ASP A 418 -10.07 -6.03 9.35
CA ASP A 418 -9.11 -5.67 8.30
C ASP A 418 -8.50 -4.27 8.50
N ILE A 419 -9.29 -3.28 8.93
CA ILE A 419 -8.85 -1.88 9.01
C ILE A 419 -8.30 -1.50 10.39
N SER A 420 -8.58 -2.27 11.44
CA SER A 420 -8.18 -1.93 12.81
C SER A 420 -6.67 -1.83 13.02
N PRO A 421 -5.79 -2.67 12.43
CA PRO A 421 -4.34 -2.51 12.55
C PRO A 421 -3.86 -1.18 11.97
N PHE A 422 -4.40 -0.77 10.83
CA PHE A 422 -4.15 0.51 10.20
C PHE A 422 -4.58 1.69 11.10
N ILE A 423 -5.81 1.64 11.63
CA ILE A 423 -6.34 2.70 12.51
C ILE A 423 -5.51 2.81 13.78
N LYS A 424 -5.16 1.68 14.42
CA LYS A 424 -4.34 1.63 15.63
C LYS A 424 -2.93 2.17 15.36
N PHE A 425 -2.32 1.84 14.23
CA PHE A 425 -1.02 2.36 13.84
C PHE A 425 -1.06 3.89 13.63
N GLY A 426 -2.07 4.38 12.91
CA GLY A 426 -2.31 5.82 12.75
C GLY A 426 -2.55 6.54 14.07
N PHE A 427 -3.31 5.93 14.98
CA PHE A 427 -3.57 6.48 16.32
C PHE A 427 -2.28 6.65 17.14
N ILE A 428 -1.34 5.71 17.02
CA ILE A 428 -0.05 5.79 17.73
C ILE A 428 0.88 6.84 17.10
N ARG A 429 0.88 6.96 15.77
CA ARG A 429 1.88 7.75 15.03
C ARG A 429 1.48 9.18 14.75
N ASP A 430 0.19 9.48 14.64
CA ASP A 430 -0.32 10.81 14.27
C ASP A 430 -1.39 11.29 15.25
N GLN A 431 -1.02 12.31 16.06
CA GLN A 431 -1.92 12.87 17.07
C GLN A 431 -3.16 13.53 16.47
N LYS A 432 -3.05 14.17 15.29
CA LYS A 432 -4.21 14.79 14.61
C LYS A 432 -5.22 13.73 14.12
N PHE A 433 -4.70 12.60 13.67
CA PHE A 433 -5.52 11.45 13.33
C PHE A 433 -6.17 10.85 14.56
N ALA A 434 -5.39 10.64 15.63
CA ALA A 434 -5.87 10.10 16.91
C ALA A 434 -7.03 10.94 17.48
N ASP A 435 -6.89 12.27 17.53
CA ASP A 435 -7.91 13.19 18.04
C ASP A 435 -9.24 13.10 17.27
N LYS A 436 -9.18 12.75 15.97
CA LYS A 436 -10.37 12.61 15.13
C LYS A 436 -11.04 11.24 15.23
N ILE A 437 -10.24 10.17 15.40
CA ILE A 437 -10.73 8.80 15.30
C ILE A 437 -11.05 8.16 16.66
N LYS A 438 -10.56 8.71 17.77
CA LYS A 438 -10.64 8.11 19.12
C LYS A 438 -12.04 7.65 19.53
N ASP A 439 -13.09 8.43 19.20
CA ASP A 439 -14.48 8.13 19.56
C ASP A 439 -15.13 7.10 18.62
N TYR A 440 -14.43 6.69 17.56
CA TYR A 440 -14.91 5.77 16.52
C TYR A 440 -14.12 4.46 16.45
N ILE A 441 -13.20 4.28 17.39
CA ILE A 441 -12.45 3.03 17.54
C ILE A 441 -13.38 1.98 18.14
N LEU A 442 -13.37 0.79 17.54
CA LEU A 442 -14.16 -0.33 18.00
C LEU A 442 -13.33 -1.33 18.78
N PHE A 443 -13.93 -1.89 19.78
CA PHE A 443 -13.42 -3.02 20.54
C PHE A 443 -14.37 -4.19 20.38
N LYS A 444 -13.86 -5.38 20.18
CA LYS A 444 -14.65 -6.61 20.11
C LYS A 444 -14.73 -7.20 21.51
N ASN A 445 -15.91 -7.36 22.07
CA ASN A 445 -16.10 -7.94 23.40
C ASN A 445 -16.14 -9.47 23.38
N MET A 446 -16.29 -10.13 24.56
CA MET A 446 -16.36 -11.59 24.67
C MET A 446 -17.58 -12.24 23.99
N GLU A 447 -18.60 -11.45 23.62
CA GLU A 447 -19.73 -11.90 22.81
C GLU A 447 -19.50 -11.67 21.30
N HIS A 448 -18.30 -11.25 20.89
CA HIS A 448 -17.91 -10.85 19.55
C HIS A 448 -18.71 -9.68 18.98
N LYS A 449 -19.28 -8.84 19.85
CA LYS A 449 -19.94 -7.59 19.45
C LYS A 449 -18.96 -6.45 19.46
N TYR A 450 -19.14 -5.51 18.54
CA TYR A 450 -18.31 -4.30 18.45
C TYR A 450 -18.91 -3.17 19.28
N VAL A 451 -18.12 -2.62 20.19
CA VAL A 451 -18.44 -1.53 21.10
C VAL A 451 -17.40 -0.42 21.00
N THR A 452 -17.76 0.81 21.33
CA THR A 452 -16.81 1.93 21.40
C THR A 452 -16.21 2.02 22.79
N LEU A 453 -15.14 2.83 22.93
CA LEU A 453 -14.55 3.08 24.25
C LEU A 453 -15.55 3.73 25.21
N SER A 454 -16.40 4.61 24.72
CA SER A 454 -17.48 5.24 25.53
C SER A 454 -18.59 4.27 25.97
N ASP A 455 -18.78 3.17 25.27
CA ASP A 455 -19.71 2.12 25.68
C ASP A 455 -19.12 1.27 26.82
N LEU A 456 -17.79 1.15 26.87
CA LEU A 456 -17.07 0.35 27.86
C LEU A 456 -16.77 1.13 29.14
N VAL A 457 -16.58 2.43 29.04
CA VAL A 457 -16.14 3.27 30.17
C VAL A 457 -17.26 4.21 30.56
N PRO A 458 -17.91 4.03 31.73
CA PRO A 458 -18.86 5.00 32.24
C PRO A 458 -18.15 6.35 32.52
N ALA A 459 -18.89 7.44 32.42
CA ALA A 459 -18.34 8.74 32.80
C ALA A 459 -17.85 8.71 34.25
N PRO A 460 -16.60 9.15 34.52
CA PRO A 460 -16.04 9.14 35.88
C PRO A 460 -16.91 10.00 36.79
N ALA A 461 -17.23 9.46 37.96
CA ALA A 461 -18.01 10.20 38.98
C ALA A 461 -17.15 11.21 39.71
N ASN A 462 -15.84 10.93 39.88
CA ASN A 462 -14.85 11.79 40.49
C ASN A 462 -13.54 11.76 39.70
N ASP A 463 -12.69 12.77 39.93
CA ASP A 463 -11.37 12.90 39.23
C ASP A 463 -10.39 11.76 39.57
N ASP A 464 -10.59 11.03 40.64
CA ASP A 464 -9.75 9.90 41.10
C ASP A 464 -10.29 8.53 40.62
N ASP A 465 -11.46 8.46 39.99
CA ASP A 465 -12.07 7.20 39.56
C ASP A 465 -11.32 6.65 38.33
N VAL A 466 -10.75 5.46 38.48
CA VAL A 466 -10.07 4.74 37.39
C VAL A 466 -10.90 3.51 37.02
N THR A 467 -11.33 3.42 35.77
CA THR A 467 -12.00 2.25 35.21
C THR A 467 -10.97 1.28 34.64
N THR A 468 -10.98 0.05 35.16
CA THR A 468 -10.16 -1.03 34.60
C THR A 468 -10.93 -1.75 33.50
N LEU A 469 -10.35 -1.76 32.28
CA LEU A 469 -10.83 -2.53 31.13
C LEU A 469 -9.98 -3.79 30.99
N TYR A 470 -10.64 -4.95 30.99
CA TYR A 470 -9.96 -6.22 30.81
C TYR A 470 -9.80 -6.55 29.33
N TYR A 471 -8.71 -7.25 28.98
CA TYR A 471 -8.49 -7.65 27.61
C TYR A 471 -7.96 -9.10 27.48
N ILE A 472 -8.25 -9.69 26.32
CA ILE A 472 -7.92 -11.05 25.91
C ILE A 472 -6.97 -10.94 24.71
N THR A 473 -5.89 -11.72 24.71
CA THR A 473 -4.96 -11.78 23.57
C THR A 473 -5.07 -13.10 22.80
N ASP A 474 -5.52 -14.17 23.42
CA ASP A 474 -5.73 -15.48 22.82
C ASP A 474 -6.92 -16.17 23.48
N GLU A 475 -8.02 -16.29 22.76
CA GLU A 475 -9.28 -16.85 23.29
C GLU A 475 -9.18 -18.35 23.62
N VAL A 476 -8.34 -19.09 22.88
CA VAL A 476 -8.16 -20.53 23.12
C VAL A 476 -7.32 -20.75 24.37
N GLN A 477 -6.19 -20.09 24.46
CA GLN A 477 -5.26 -20.21 25.56
C GLN A 477 -5.81 -19.67 26.87
N GLN A 478 -6.54 -18.54 26.81
CA GLN A 478 -7.14 -17.90 27.97
C GLN A 478 -8.59 -18.34 28.27
N SER A 479 -9.05 -19.44 27.66
CA SER A 479 -10.42 -19.93 27.78
C SER A 479 -10.89 -20.13 29.22
N GLN A 480 -9.98 -20.57 30.13
CA GLN A 480 -10.29 -20.75 31.54
C GLN A 480 -10.65 -19.41 32.22
N TYR A 481 -9.86 -18.37 31.95
CA TYR A 481 -10.10 -17.02 32.49
C TYR A 481 -11.37 -16.40 31.90
N ILE A 482 -11.61 -16.59 30.59
CA ILE A 482 -12.85 -16.16 29.92
C ILE A 482 -14.07 -16.76 30.58
N ASN A 483 -14.05 -18.05 30.93
CA ASN A 483 -15.15 -18.70 31.62
C ASN A 483 -15.37 -18.12 33.03
N MET A 484 -14.31 -17.88 33.80
CA MET A 484 -14.38 -17.23 35.10
C MET A 484 -15.06 -15.86 35.03
N PHE A 485 -14.66 -15.04 34.02
CA PHE A 485 -15.25 -13.73 33.78
C PHE A 485 -16.74 -13.82 33.41
N LYS A 486 -17.11 -14.74 32.53
CA LYS A 486 -18.52 -14.96 32.14
C LYS A 486 -19.39 -15.37 33.31
N GLU A 487 -18.92 -16.25 34.20
CA GLU A 487 -19.67 -16.69 35.39
C GLU A 487 -19.92 -15.55 36.38
N GLN A 488 -19.07 -14.53 36.41
CA GLN A 488 -19.21 -13.35 37.24
C GLN A 488 -19.85 -12.15 36.53
N ASN A 489 -20.37 -12.33 35.29
CA ASN A 489 -20.90 -11.27 34.45
C ASN A 489 -19.91 -10.11 34.22
N MET A 490 -18.61 -10.40 34.17
CA MET A 490 -17.56 -9.48 33.80
C MET A 490 -17.32 -9.59 32.29
N ASP A 491 -16.95 -8.47 31.66
CA ASP A 491 -16.64 -8.43 30.22
C ASP A 491 -15.15 -8.09 29.98
N ALA A 492 -14.65 -8.46 28.82
CA ALA A 492 -13.30 -8.15 28.37
C ALA A 492 -13.29 -7.92 26.86
N VAL A 493 -12.32 -7.15 26.38
CA VAL A 493 -12.16 -6.87 24.95
C VAL A 493 -11.07 -7.75 24.33
N ILE A 494 -11.28 -8.19 23.10
CA ILE A 494 -10.34 -9.04 22.35
C ILE A 494 -9.33 -8.15 21.64
N LEU A 495 -8.05 -8.30 21.99
CA LEU A 495 -6.90 -7.57 21.47
C LEU A 495 -5.81 -8.56 21.06
N ASN A 496 -5.92 -9.11 19.86
CA ASN A 496 -5.10 -10.22 19.38
C ASN A 496 -3.98 -9.83 18.40
N HIS A 497 -3.80 -8.53 18.15
CA HIS A 497 -2.75 -8.03 17.28
C HIS A 497 -1.53 -7.54 18.07
N ASN A 498 -0.32 -7.72 17.51
CA ASN A 498 0.92 -7.27 18.15
C ASN A 498 0.95 -5.76 18.43
N ILE A 499 0.23 -4.95 17.66
CA ILE A 499 0.14 -3.51 17.85
C ILE A 499 -0.70 -3.10 19.07
N ASP A 500 -1.55 -4.00 19.57
CA ASP A 500 -2.54 -3.66 20.62
C ASP A 500 -1.90 -3.22 21.93
N SER A 501 -0.76 -3.79 22.30
CA SER A 501 -0.03 -3.41 23.51
C SER A 501 0.41 -1.94 23.49
N ALA A 502 0.97 -1.48 22.35
CA ALA A 502 1.35 -0.07 22.16
C ALA A 502 0.11 0.83 22.07
N PHE A 503 -0.94 0.35 21.43
CA PHE A 503 -2.20 1.09 21.24
C PHE A 503 -2.91 1.36 22.57
N ILE A 504 -3.11 0.36 23.43
CA ILE A 504 -3.74 0.56 24.75
C ILE A 504 -2.89 1.42 25.67
N THR A 505 -1.56 1.32 25.58
CA THR A 505 -0.64 2.20 26.32
C THR A 505 -0.85 3.67 25.91
N GLN A 506 -1.04 3.94 24.61
CA GLN A 506 -1.32 5.30 24.14
C GLN A 506 -2.70 5.81 24.60
N ILE A 507 -3.73 4.94 24.66
CA ILE A 507 -5.04 5.31 25.21
C ILE A 507 -4.92 5.68 26.68
N GLU A 508 -4.20 4.90 27.50
CA GLU A 508 -3.98 5.18 28.92
C GLU A 508 -3.23 6.50 29.16
N GLN A 509 -2.23 6.80 28.32
CA GLN A 509 -1.51 8.07 28.38
C GLN A 509 -2.40 9.27 28.08
N GLN A 510 -3.37 9.12 27.18
CA GLN A 510 -4.32 10.17 26.82
C GLN A 510 -5.50 10.27 27.79
N ASN A 511 -5.79 9.20 28.59
CA ASN A 511 -6.94 9.10 29.48
C ASN A 511 -6.52 8.53 30.83
N GLN A 512 -6.21 9.40 31.81
CA GLN A 512 -5.75 8.99 33.13
C GLN A 512 -6.78 8.16 33.93
N HIS A 513 -8.05 8.19 33.53
CA HIS A 513 -9.14 7.45 34.16
C HIS A 513 -9.34 6.03 33.61
N ILE A 514 -8.49 5.58 32.69
CA ILE A 514 -8.61 4.26 32.06
C ILE A 514 -7.32 3.48 32.28
N LYS A 515 -7.47 2.22 32.68
CA LYS A 515 -6.38 1.24 32.75
C LYS A 515 -6.81 -0.01 32.03
N PHE A 516 -5.88 -0.58 31.24
CA PHE A 516 -6.07 -1.88 30.63
C PHE A 516 -5.34 -2.96 31.43
N LYS A 517 -6.02 -4.06 31.71
CA LYS A 517 -5.45 -5.20 32.42
C LYS A 517 -5.83 -6.49 31.69
N ARG A 518 -4.84 -7.33 31.44
CA ARG A 518 -5.11 -8.60 30.77
C ARG A 518 -5.82 -9.53 31.76
N ILE A 519 -6.78 -10.34 31.28
CA ILE A 519 -7.64 -11.19 32.12
C ILE A 519 -6.88 -12.19 33.00
N ASP A 520 -5.61 -12.51 32.65
CA ASP A 520 -4.75 -13.42 33.37
C ASP A 520 -3.55 -12.69 34.06
N ALA A 521 -3.61 -11.37 34.19
CA ALA A 521 -2.54 -10.60 34.84
C ALA A 521 -2.57 -10.74 36.36
N ASP A 522 -3.73 -10.92 36.94
CA ASP A 522 -3.93 -11.08 38.38
C ASP A 522 -5.30 -11.73 38.65
N VAL A 523 -5.49 -12.22 39.84
CA VAL A 523 -6.80 -12.72 40.28
C VAL A 523 -7.58 -11.59 40.89
N GLU A 524 -8.61 -11.14 40.18
CA GLU A 524 -9.50 -10.07 40.65
C GLU A 524 -10.27 -10.46 41.89
N ASP A 525 -10.53 -9.48 42.78
CA ASP A 525 -11.29 -9.70 43.99
C ASP A 525 -12.72 -10.21 43.73
N ALA A 526 -13.31 -9.82 42.58
CA ALA A 526 -14.61 -10.33 42.14
C ALA A 526 -14.65 -11.86 41.94
N LEU A 527 -13.49 -12.47 41.67
CA LEU A 527 -13.33 -13.91 41.45
C LEU A 527 -13.02 -14.68 42.74
N LYS A 528 -12.73 -13.98 43.83
CA LYS A 528 -12.36 -14.54 45.13
C LYS A 528 -13.57 -14.56 46.08
N GLU A 529 -13.51 -15.45 47.07
CA GLU A 529 -14.37 -15.40 48.25
C GLU A 529 -13.71 -14.52 49.33
N ASP A 530 -14.52 -13.73 50.08
CA ASP A 530 -14.04 -12.99 51.22
C ASP A 530 -13.63 -13.94 52.37
N VAL A 531 -12.35 -13.97 52.69
CA VAL A 531 -11.77 -14.86 53.70
C VAL A 531 -10.79 -14.07 54.58
N ASP A 532 -10.67 -14.44 55.86
CA ASP A 532 -9.63 -13.92 56.74
C ASP A 532 -8.25 -14.40 56.22
N GLU A 533 -7.35 -13.46 55.87
CA GLU A 533 -5.99 -13.74 55.37
C GLU A 533 -5.21 -14.72 56.29
N LYS A 534 -5.49 -14.69 57.58
CA LYS A 534 -4.85 -15.62 58.56
C LYS A 534 -5.19 -17.09 58.35
N GLU A 535 -6.38 -17.39 57.81
CA GLU A 535 -6.72 -18.78 57.49
C GLU A 535 -5.90 -19.35 56.33
N LEU A 536 -5.43 -18.51 55.42
CA LEU A 536 -4.67 -18.93 54.23
C LEU A 536 -3.15 -18.93 54.49
N ASP A 537 -2.65 -18.22 55.49
CA ASP A 537 -1.19 -18.11 55.71
C ASP A 537 -0.51 -19.46 56.00
N GLU A 538 -1.13 -20.33 56.77
CA GLU A 538 -0.62 -21.66 57.08
C GLU A 538 -0.63 -22.55 55.81
N ILE A 539 -1.72 -22.52 55.08
CA ILE A 539 -1.88 -23.24 53.81
C ILE A 539 -0.86 -22.75 52.77
N LYS A 540 -0.69 -21.46 52.65
CA LYS A 540 0.28 -20.80 51.78
C LYS A 540 1.71 -21.24 52.05
N THR A 541 2.12 -21.20 53.32
CA THR A 541 3.48 -21.58 53.70
C THR A 541 3.76 -23.03 53.35
N SER A 542 2.88 -23.94 53.75
CA SER A 542 3.02 -25.37 53.50
C SER A 542 3.05 -25.72 51.98
N LEU A 543 2.13 -25.18 51.22
CA LEU A 543 2.07 -25.44 49.77
C LEU A 543 3.24 -24.77 49.03
N THR A 544 3.68 -23.59 49.45
CA THR A 544 4.84 -22.92 48.83
C THR A 544 6.09 -23.79 48.96
N ASP A 545 6.35 -24.33 50.12
CA ASP A 545 7.51 -25.21 50.36
C ASP A 545 7.39 -26.51 49.54
N LEU A 546 6.20 -27.10 49.52
CA LEU A 546 5.91 -28.31 48.74
C LEU A 546 6.17 -28.12 47.24
N PHE A 547 5.60 -27.07 46.63
CA PHE A 547 5.73 -26.79 45.21
C PHE A 547 7.16 -26.40 44.84
N ARG A 548 7.86 -25.56 45.62
CA ARG A 548 9.25 -25.15 45.38
C ARG A 548 10.17 -26.38 45.39
N LYS A 549 10.02 -27.25 46.38
CA LYS A 549 10.81 -28.47 46.52
C LYS A 549 10.53 -29.45 45.39
N THR A 550 9.25 -29.67 45.03
CA THR A 550 8.83 -30.63 44.02
C THR A 550 9.27 -30.21 42.61
N LEU A 551 9.09 -28.93 42.27
CA LEU A 551 9.42 -28.41 40.96
C LEU A 551 10.89 -27.98 40.82
N ASN A 552 11.67 -28.04 41.89
CA ASN A 552 13.05 -27.56 41.96
C ASN A 552 13.18 -26.09 41.50
N LYS A 553 12.23 -25.24 41.92
CA LYS A 553 12.16 -23.82 41.59
C LYS A 553 12.14 -22.99 42.89
N GLU A 554 13.31 -22.64 43.40
CA GLU A 554 13.46 -21.93 44.70
C GLU A 554 12.78 -20.54 44.70
N ASN A 555 12.77 -19.85 43.56
CA ASN A 555 12.22 -18.53 43.41
C ASN A 555 10.75 -18.50 42.95
N LEU A 556 10.06 -19.63 42.91
CA LEU A 556 8.65 -19.69 42.52
C LEU A 556 7.81 -18.94 43.57
N GLU A 557 7.10 -17.93 43.14
CA GLU A 557 6.11 -17.20 43.95
C GLU A 557 4.80 -17.98 43.92
N VAL A 558 4.28 -18.32 45.11
CA VAL A 558 3.05 -19.10 45.25
C VAL A 558 2.07 -18.29 46.09
N HIS A 559 0.89 -18.06 45.56
CA HIS A 559 -0.24 -17.47 46.25
C HIS A 559 -1.31 -18.53 46.51
N VAL A 560 -2.05 -18.41 47.56
CA VAL A 560 -3.19 -19.28 47.89
C VAL A 560 -4.40 -18.41 48.09
N GLU A 561 -5.43 -18.64 47.29
CA GLU A 561 -6.68 -17.88 47.29
C GLU A 561 -7.87 -18.85 47.33
N LYS A 562 -9.02 -18.41 47.84
CA LYS A 562 -10.28 -19.16 47.71
C LYS A 562 -11.04 -18.59 46.51
N LEU A 563 -10.98 -19.28 45.38
CA LEU A 563 -11.74 -18.90 44.20
C LEU A 563 -13.19 -19.39 44.29
N LYS A 564 -14.13 -18.62 43.76
CA LYS A 564 -15.56 -18.97 43.72
C LYS A 564 -15.83 -20.23 42.90
N ASP A 565 -15.07 -20.49 41.82
CA ASP A 565 -15.13 -21.73 41.09
C ASP A 565 -14.16 -22.78 41.69
N ALA A 566 -14.69 -23.71 42.47
CA ALA A 566 -13.91 -24.80 43.07
C ALA A 566 -13.34 -25.80 42.05
N LYS A 567 -13.76 -25.82 40.78
CA LYS A 567 -13.23 -26.69 39.74
C LYS A 567 -11.82 -26.30 39.32
N ILE A 568 -11.49 -25.03 39.43
CA ILE A 568 -10.17 -24.48 39.09
C ILE A 568 -9.23 -24.82 40.24
N SER A 569 -8.13 -25.56 39.92
CA SER A 569 -7.14 -25.98 40.90
C SER A 569 -5.99 -24.98 41.05
N SER A 570 -5.52 -24.47 39.94
CA SER A 570 -4.33 -23.60 39.88
C SER A 570 -4.39 -22.72 38.62
N ILE A 571 -3.79 -21.54 38.72
CA ILE A 571 -3.60 -20.59 37.61
C ILE A 571 -2.22 -19.96 37.72
N ILE A 572 -1.65 -19.56 36.55
CA ILE A 572 -0.43 -18.75 36.50
C ILE A 572 -0.82 -17.32 36.15
N THR A 573 -0.33 -16.37 36.93
CA THR A 573 -0.48 -14.94 36.65
C THR A 573 0.88 -14.28 36.40
N LEU A 574 0.89 -13.23 35.61
CA LEU A 574 2.05 -12.37 35.34
C LEU A 574 1.66 -10.93 35.55
N SER A 575 2.54 -10.13 36.12
CA SER A 575 2.25 -8.69 36.21
C SER A 575 2.08 -8.08 34.83
N GLU A 576 1.16 -7.13 34.72
CA GLU A 576 0.85 -6.41 33.47
C GLU A 576 2.11 -5.73 32.88
N GLU A 577 2.96 -5.13 33.72
CA GLU A 577 4.22 -4.52 33.29
C GLU A 577 5.19 -5.52 32.67
N SER A 578 5.36 -6.67 33.29
CA SER A 578 6.24 -7.75 32.76
C SER A 578 5.75 -8.26 31.39
N ARG A 579 4.44 -8.33 31.22
CA ARG A 579 3.82 -8.74 29.97
C ARG A 579 4.00 -7.73 28.86
N ARG A 580 3.67 -6.47 29.12
CA ARG A 580 3.84 -5.40 28.14
C ARG A 580 5.30 -5.28 27.70
N MET A 581 6.22 -5.46 28.62
CA MET A 581 7.64 -5.49 28.30
C MET A 581 7.98 -6.67 27.35
N GLN A 582 7.43 -7.86 27.59
CA GLN A 582 7.62 -9.01 26.67
C GLN A 582 7.02 -8.75 25.28
N ASP A 583 5.81 -8.20 25.20
CA ASP A 583 5.14 -7.91 23.93
C ASP A 583 5.89 -6.83 23.15
N MET A 584 6.38 -5.80 23.83
CA MET A 584 7.27 -4.80 23.23
C MET A 584 8.56 -5.44 22.71
N MET A 585 9.17 -6.33 23.48
CA MET A 585 10.39 -7.03 23.05
C MET A 585 10.15 -7.92 21.84
N LYS A 586 9.02 -8.64 21.77
CA LYS A 586 8.63 -9.44 20.59
C LYS A 586 8.46 -8.56 19.34
N MET A 587 7.89 -7.36 19.50
CA MET A 587 7.68 -6.40 18.42
C MET A 587 9.00 -5.83 17.87
N TYR A 588 10.02 -5.64 18.73
CA TYR A 588 11.33 -5.10 18.37
C TYR A 588 12.42 -6.16 18.20
N ALA A 589 12.11 -7.46 18.41
CA ALA A 589 13.09 -8.53 18.31
C ALA A 589 13.62 -8.66 16.88
N MET A 590 14.91 -8.39 16.71
CA MET A 590 15.61 -8.68 15.46
C MET A 590 15.70 -10.21 15.26
N PRO A 591 15.65 -10.68 14.01
CA PRO A 591 15.86 -12.10 13.71
C PRO A 591 17.19 -12.59 14.32
N GLY A 592 17.11 -13.54 15.29
CA GLY A 592 18.27 -14.13 15.95
C GLY A 592 18.51 -13.70 17.41
N MET A 593 17.69 -12.82 18.00
CA MET A 593 17.73 -12.55 19.45
C MET A 593 16.92 -13.62 20.20
N ASP A 594 17.55 -14.20 21.25
CA ASP A 594 16.86 -15.08 22.19
C ASP A 594 15.91 -14.24 23.09
N PRO A 595 14.59 -14.50 23.07
CA PRO A 595 13.62 -13.79 23.91
C PRO A 595 13.95 -13.88 25.43
N ASN A 596 14.70 -14.89 25.85
CA ASN A 596 15.07 -15.12 27.24
C ASN A 596 16.30 -14.30 27.71
N MET A 597 16.92 -13.53 26.82
CA MET A 597 18.13 -12.74 27.12
C MET A 597 17.92 -11.69 28.22
N PHE A 598 16.65 -11.29 28.47
CA PHE A 598 16.27 -10.26 29.45
C PHE A 598 15.67 -10.83 30.75
N GLY A 599 15.75 -12.15 30.97
CA GLY A 599 15.20 -12.82 32.15
C GLY A 599 13.74 -13.26 31.97
N ALA A 600 13.40 -14.42 32.52
CA ALA A 600 12.01 -14.86 32.57
C ALA A 600 11.21 -13.95 33.52
N PRO A 601 10.00 -13.50 33.13
CA PRO A 601 9.16 -12.69 34.01
C PRO A 601 8.80 -13.47 35.27
N ALA A 602 8.64 -12.76 36.37
CA ALA A 602 8.21 -13.36 37.62
C ALA A 602 6.79 -13.92 37.46
N GLN A 603 6.71 -15.25 37.44
CA GLN A 603 5.46 -16.00 37.39
C GLN A 603 4.94 -16.23 38.79
N VAL A 604 3.67 -15.97 39.02
CA VAL A 604 2.99 -16.25 40.29
C VAL A 604 2.05 -17.43 40.07
N LEU A 605 2.28 -18.51 40.81
CA LEU A 605 1.37 -19.66 40.84
C LEU A 605 0.30 -19.41 41.90
N THR A 606 -0.94 -19.24 41.51
CA THR A 606 -2.08 -19.12 42.42
C THR A 606 -2.80 -20.46 42.53
N LEU A 607 -2.89 -20.99 43.75
CA LEU A 607 -3.56 -22.24 44.11
C LEU A 607 -4.93 -21.92 44.73
N ASN A 608 -5.95 -22.64 44.31
CA ASN A 608 -7.31 -22.47 44.84
C ASN A 608 -7.57 -23.35 46.06
N ALA A 609 -7.62 -22.78 47.25
CA ALA A 609 -7.89 -23.50 48.49
C ALA A 609 -9.28 -24.18 48.54
N ASN A 610 -10.22 -23.81 47.65
CA ASN A 610 -11.52 -24.49 47.54
C ASN A 610 -11.45 -25.78 46.72
N ASN A 611 -10.38 -25.98 45.94
CA ASN A 611 -10.23 -27.15 45.08
C ASN A 611 -9.84 -28.42 45.89
N THR A 612 -10.42 -29.53 45.56
CA THR A 612 -10.20 -30.79 46.25
C THR A 612 -8.76 -31.34 46.17
N LEU A 613 -8.07 -31.12 45.04
CA LEU A 613 -6.66 -31.53 44.87
C LEU A 613 -5.72 -30.63 45.69
N VAL A 614 -6.01 -29.34 45.80
CA VAL A 614 -5.21 -28.43 46.61
C VAL A 614 -5.39 -28.72 48.11
N LYS A 615 -6.62 -29.02 48.56
CA LYS A 615 -6.90 -29.48 49.92
C LYS A 615 -6.17 -30.77 50.22
N TYR A 616 -6.22 -31.75 49.31
CA TYR A 616 -5.48 -33.01 49.44
C TYR A 616 -3.97 -32.80 49.60
N LEU A 617 -3.38 -31.93 48.80
CA LEU A 617 -1.94 -31.62 48.89
C LEU A 617 -1.57 -30.94 50.23
N PHE A 618 -2.43 -30.11 50.78
CA PHE A 618 -2.22 -29.50 52.08
C PHE A 618 -2.24 -30.55 53.22
N GLU A 619 -3.20 -31.46 53.15
CA GLU A 619 -3.38 -32.51 54.18
C GLU A 619 -2.38 -33.66 54.03
N HIS A 620 -1.92 -33.97 52.80
CA HIS A 620 -1.14 -35.16 52.48
C HIS A 620 0.11 -34.84 51.63
N GLY A 621 0.79 -33.74 51.92
CA GLY A 621 1.97 -33.30 51.16
C GLY A 621 3.14 -34.29 51.10
N ASP A 622 3.24 -35.21 52.05
CA ASP A 622 4.24 -36.24 52.12
C ASP A 622 3.83 -37.55 51.42
N ALA A 623 2.64 -37.64 50.83
CA ALA A 623 2.15 -38.82 50.14
C ALA A 623 2.93 -39.10 48.85
N ASP A 624 3.07 -40.37 48.45
CA ASP A 624 3.82 -40.82 47.27
C ASP A 624 3.31 -40.17 45.96
N ASN A 625 2.03 -39.86 45.90
CA ASN A 625 1.38 -39.22 44.74
C ASN A 625 1.41 -37.70 44.79
N ALA A 626 1.78 -37.07 45.90
CA ALA A 626 1.78 -35.60 46.05
C ALA A 626 2.66 -34.93 44.99
N LYS A 627 3.83 -35.50 44.72
CA LYS A 627 4.76 -35.01 43.68
C LYS A 627 4.11 -34.95 42.30
N ILE A 628 3.48 -36.05 41.88
CA ILE A 628 2.82 -36.15 40.56
C ILE A 628 1.68 -35.11 40.44
N ILE A 629 0.91 -34.92 41.52
CA ILE A 629 -0.18 -33.94 41.55
C ILE A 629 0.35 -32.52 41.46
N CYS A 630 1.40 -32.14 42.22
CA CYS A 630 2.02 -30.82 42.16
C CYS A 630 2.53 -30.50 40.75
N GLU A 631 3.30 -31.42 40.14
CA GLU A 631 3.80 -31.22 38.77
C GLU A 631 2.67 -31.10 37.74
N GLN A 632 1.59 -31.88 37.90
CA GLN A 632 0.45 -31.86 37.01
C GLN A 632 -0.32 -30.53 37.15
N LEU A 633 -0.57 -30.05 38.36
CA LEU A 633 -1.28 -28.80 38.61
C LEU A 633 -0.48 -27.59 38.07
N TYR A 634 0.85 -27.61 38.24
CA TYR A 634 1.71 -26.58 37.69
C TYR A 634 1.67 -26.54 36.16
N ASP A 635 1.82 -27.69 35.51
CA ASP A 635 1.80 -27.75 34.05
C ASP A 635 0.43 -27.47 33.46
N LEU A 636 -0.67 -27.82 34.12
CA LEU A 636 -2.03 -27.42 33.73
C LEU A 636 -2.21 -25.90 33.81
N ALA A 637 -1.70 -25.28 34.88
CA ALA A 637 -1.72 -23.84 35.02
C ALA A 637 -0.84 -23.15 33.95
N MET A 638 0.31 -23.73 33.63
CA MET A 638 1.17 -23.23 32.55
C MET A 638 0.51 -23.34 31.18
N LEU A 639 -0.17 -24.46 30.87
CA LEU A 639 -0.87 -24.68 29.59
C LEU A 639 -2.00 -23.67 29.34
N SER A 640 -2.67 -23.22 30.41
CA SER A 640 -3.68 -22.16 30.29
C SER A 640 -3.08 -20.76 30.12
N HIS A 641 -1.75 -20.63 30.23
CA HIS A 641 -1.03 -19.38 30.14
C HIS A 641 -0.14 -19.29 28.90
N THR A 642 0.59 -20.37 28.56
CA THR A 642 1.52 -20.43 27.43
C THR A 642 1.66 -21.86 26.92
N THR A 643 2.22 -22.03 25.73
CA THR A 643 2.59 -23.35 25.24
C THR A 643 3.81 -23.88 26.01
N LEU A 644 3.75 -25.15 26.45
CA LEU A 644 4.90 -25.82 27.06
C LEU A 644 6.02 -26.03 26.02
N ALA A 645 7.26 -25.96 26.49
CA ALA A 645 8.39 -26.36 25.66
C ALA A 645 8.26 -27.85 25.26
N PRO A 646 8.81 -28.28 24.12
CA PRO A 646 8.63 -29.68 23.63
C PRO A 646 9.00 -30.78 24.65
N GLU A 647 10.05 -30.56 25.43
CA GLU A 647 10.47 -31.48 26.49
C GLU A 647 9.50 -31.52 27.67
N GLU A 648 8.97 -30.37 28.05
CA GLU A 648 7.98 -30.21 29.13
C GLU A 648 6.64 -30.83 28.69
N MET A 649 6.21 -30.61 27.47
CA MET A 649 5.02 -31.20 26.89
C MET A 649 5.13 -32.75 26.88
N THR A 650 6.29 -33.29 26.54
CA THR A 650 6.53 -34.76 26.57
C THR A 650 6.38 -35.32 27.98
N LYS A 651 6.95 -34.64 28.98
CA LYS A 651 6.83 -35.06 30.41
C LYS A 651 5.37 -34.92 30.88
N PHE A 652 4.68 -33.88 30.50
CA PHE A 652 3.26 -33.70 30.84
C PHE A 652 2.39 -34.82 30.29
N VAL A 653 2.58 -35.23 29.03
CA VAL A 653 1.81 -36.31 28.39
C VAL A 653 2.13 -37.65 29.07
N GLN A 654 3.41 -37.95 29.37
CA GLN A 654 3.81 -39.15 30.08
C GLN A 654 3.15 -39.22 31.47
N ARG A 655 3.24 -38.18 32.26
CA ARG A 655 2.63 -38.07 33.58
C ARG A 655 1.10 -38.18 33.54
N SER A 656 0.46 -37.55 32.54
CA SER A 656 -0.98 -37.69 32.33
C SER A 656 -1.40 -39.14 32.10
N ASN A 657 -0.60 -39.93 31.31
CA ASN A 657 -0.84 -41.35 31.11
C ASN A 657 -0.64 -42.14 32.41
N GLU A 658 0.42 -41.88 33.21
CA GLU A 658 0.64 -42.48 34.50
C GLU A 658 -0.53 -42.29 35.46
N ILE A 659 -1.08 -41.07 35.52
CA ILE A 659 -2.27 -40.72 36.33
C ILE A 659 -3.48 -41.56 35.86
N MET A 660 -3.73 -41.64 34.54
CA MET A 660 -4.83 -42.43 33.99
C MET A 660 -4.65 -43.94 34.29
N GLU A 661 -3.43 -44.47 34.23
CA GLU A 661 -3.13 -45.87 34.62
C GLU A 661 -3.37 -46.12 36.10
N MET A 662 -3.02 -45.16 36.98
CA MET A 662 -3.34 -45.29 38.43
C MET A 662 -4.83 -45.37 38.65
N ILE A 663 -5.63 -44.51 38.00
CA ILE A 663 -7.10 -44.50 38.09
C ILE A 663 -7.69 -45.82 37.52
N ALA A 664 -7.15 -46.33 36.43
CA ALA A 664 -7.61 -47.60 35.81
C ALA A 664 -7.31 -48.86 36.63
N LYS A 665 -6.40 -48.79 37.60
CA LYS A 665 -6.07 -49.89 38.52
C LYS A 665 -6.95 -49.94 39.77
N PHE A 666 -7.75 -48.90 40.01
CA PHE A 666 -8.78 -48.87 41.05
C PHE A 666 -10.13 -49.34 40.48
#